data_25cce1b5ff2a42c72604b54a79b2077d
#
_entry.id   25cce1b5ff2a42c72604b54a79b2077d
#
_cell.length_a   1.000
_cell.length_b   1.000
_cell.length_c   1.000
_cell.angle_alpha   90.00
_cell.angle_beta   90.00
_cell.angle_gamma   90.00
#
_symmetry.space_group_name_H-M   'P 1'
#
loop_
_entity.id
_entity.type
_entity.pdbx_description
1 polymer ?
#
loop_
_entity_poly.entity_id
_entity_poly.type
_entity_poly.pdbx_seq_one_letter_code
_entity_poly.pdbx_strand_id
1 'polypeptide(L)'
;MSELDPSTRSTTAVIDRLLEEISPKRVLDLASRVPLAEALRSRGVDALRLDVASPTPDLDRRYDLVVSLGALDNLDEGARAALAARICAAAPDVILAVDNFRSRWVELLATNGLFLDVDYDATFIAPRAMRFRAIEPREPGRTPNPLVSAEEVERLRRAVEEKDQLILKLNFSILSMQSSVMWKASARLRSALRRLLRAESQSTPLYWALRRIGQVWLEEGLGSVLQRARHKMRLALSGHGIRLRARGKDPEEDLNLQYEVWLQLHRLTDSDLERMRLAARHLPYRPLISILTPVYETDEFLLRRAIDSVRAQTYEYWQLCLVNDGSRKPHVMALLDEYAAIDSRITVEHLPDNRGIAEASACALGMANGEFVGLLDHDDELSPDALFEVAKLVGQNRDMDLIYSDEDKIEPTGRRLEPFFKPDWSPDLLLSMNYITHFVVVRRSLLIESGGFRSGYDGSQDYDLLLRVTERSSRIAHIPKVLYHWRKAGGSVAVSPHWKSHAHEAGRHALEDAMQRRGSAASVDGFDAGRYRIRYKLEGAPLVSIIIPTRDALSLLQQCVQSLEHKTAYGRYELIILDNESRDPATMKYLEAVALTHQVHRVPGKFNFSTINNLGASRANGDFLLFLNNDVQVLERGWLGAMLEQAQRSEVGAVGAKLLYPDGRIQHAGIVLGLLGGTGHAFRFQRSDEPGYHSFSDVVRNCSAVTGACLMIRRQVFEDIGGFDPRFREAYNDVDLCLRLRQRGYLIIYTPFAVLYHHESATRGTLFPPEEDELYWRLWGPRTSAGDPYYNVNLTRAREDWTLDLNRRGPR
;
A
#
# COMPACT_ATOMS: atom_id res chain seq x y z
N MET A 1 -43.37 -15.51 -0.94
CA MET A 1 -42.10 -14.86 -1.38
C MET A 1 -41.30 -14.69 -0.10
N SER A 2 -40.52 -15.71 0.23
CA SER A 2 -39.71 -15.77 1.46
C SER A 2 -38.33 -15.21 1.17
N GLU A 3 -37.89 -14.34 2.06
CA GLU A 3 -36.60 -13.66 2.11
C GLU A 3 -35.43 -14.60 1.88
N LEU A 4 -34.68 -14.37 0.84
CA LEU A 4 -33.41 -15.05 0.57
C LEU A 4 -32.32 -14.37 1.41
N ASP A 5 -31.68 -15.16 2.25
CA ASP A 5 -30.51 -14.80 3.06
C ASP A 5 -29.38 -14.24 2.17
N PRO A 6 -28.83 -13.05 2.44
CA PRO A 6 -27.79 -12.38 1.63
C PRO A 6 -26.43 -13.11 1.64
N SER A 7 -26.29 -14.26 2.33
CA SER A 7 -25.04 -15.04 2.41
C SER A 7 -24.83 -16.04 1.28
N THR A 8 -25.81 -16.28 0.42
CA THR A 8 -25.69 -17.18 -0.73
C THR A 8 -25.28 -16.42 -1.97
N ARG A 9 -23.98 -16.45 -2.30
CA ARG A 9 -23.52 -16.16 -3.67
C ARG A 9 -24.34 -17.04 -4.62
N SER A 10 -24.86 -16.47 -5.68
CA SER A 10 -25.63 -17.19 -6.69
C SER A 10 -24.88 -18.46 -7.10
N THR A 11 -25.54 -19.64 -7.01
CA THR A 11 -24.99 -20.94 -7.44
C THR A 11 -24.38 -20.85 -8.84
N THR A 12 -24.94 -20.02 -9.70
CA THR A 12 -24.46 -19.70 -11.05
C THR A 12 -23.04 -19.13 -11.04
N ALA A 13 -22.75 -18.13 -10.21
CA ALA A 13 -21.42 -17.51 -10.16
C ALA A 13 -20.34 -18.47 -9.60
N VAL A 14 -20.69 -19.36 -8.68
CA VAL A 14 -19.81 -20.40 -8.17
C VAL A 14 -19.44 -21.41 -9.27
N ILE A 15 -20.43 -21.83 -10.05
CA ILE A 15 -20.22 -22.80 -11.14
C ILE A 15 -19.40 -22.19 -12.26
N ASP A 16 -19.72 -20.96 -12.67
CA ASP A 16 -18.99 -20.27 -13.74
C ASP A 16 -17.51 -20.16 -13.39
N ARG A 17 -17.18 -19.78 -12.16
CA ARG A 17 -15.79 -19.70 -11.70
C ARG A 17 -15.12 -21.08 -11.56
N LEU A 18 -15.82 -22.11 -11.13
CA LEU A 18 -15.30 -23.49 -11.12
C LEU A 18 -14.94 -23.97 -12.52
N LEU A 19 -15.77 -23.66 -13.51
CA LEU A 19 -15.52 -24.01 -14.90
C LEU A 19 -14.37 -23.21 -15.50
N GLU A 20 -14.22 -21.94 -15.14
CA GLU A 20 -13.10 -21.10 -15.59
C GLU A 20 -11.76 -21.56 -15.00
N GLU A 21 -11.70 -21.87 -13.70
CA GLU A 21 -10.44 -22.16 -13.01
C GLU A 21 -10.00 -23.63 -13.10
N ILE A 22 -10.91 -24.58 -13.13
CA ILE A 22 -10.59 -26.02 -13.10
C ILE A 22 -10.96 -26.72 -14.41
N SER A 23 -11.98 -26.24 -15.13
CA SER A 23 -12.49 -26.85 -16.37
C SER A 23 -12.74 -28.35 -16.30
N PRO A 24 -13.41 -28.91 -15.26
CA PRO A 24 -13.60 -30.35 -15.10
C PRO A 24 -14.60 -30.85 -16.13
N LYS A 25 -14.34 -32.05 -16.67
CA LYS A 25 -15.26 -32.75 -17.59
C LYS A 25 -16.23 -33.67 -16.82
N ARG A 26 -15.75 -34.21 -15.70
CA ARG A 26 -16.50 -35.10 -14.81
C ARG A 26 -16.37 -34.67 -13.37
N VAL A 27 -17.49 -34.43 -12.71
CA VAL A 27 -17.57 -34.00 -11.33
C VAL A 27 -18.38 -34.94 -10.48
N LEU A 28 -17.86 -35.32 -9.32
CA LEU A 28 -18.59 -36.02 -8.30
C LEU A 28 -18.99 -35.04 -7.17
N ASP A 29 -20.28 -34.85 -6.97
CA ASP A 29 -20.86 -34.07 -5.88
C ASP A 29 -21.25 -35.01 -4.73
N LEU A 30 -20.46 -34.98 -3.65
CA LEU A 30 -20.76 -35.76 -2.45
C LEU A 30 -21.75 -35.00 -1.57
N ALA A 31 -23.02 -35.13 -1.86
CA ALA A 31 -24.16 -34.68 -1.07
C ALA A 31 -24.07 -33.21 -0.61
N SER A 32 -23.54 -32.32 -1.45
CA SER A 32 -23.49 -30.86 -1.16
C SER A 32 -24.88 -30.34 -0.83
N ARG A 33 -24.98 -29.44 0.14
CA ARG A 33 -26.22 -28.75 0.53
C ARG A 33 -26.82 -27.90 -0.58
N VAL A 34 -26.04 -27.60 -1.61
CA VAL A 34 -26.41 -26.82 -2.80
C VAL A 34 -26.60 -27.81 -3.97
N PRO A 35 -27.57 -27.63 -4.88
CA PRO A 35 -27.81 -28.52 -6.05
C PRO A 35 -26.74 -28.34 -7.14
N LEU A 36 -25.47 -28.62 -6.78
CA LEU A 36 -24.29 -28.37 -7.61
C LEU A 36 -24.25 -29.27 -8.84
N ALA A 37 -24.53 -30.57 -8.66
CA ALA A 37 -24.51 -31.55 -9.77
C ALA A 37 -25.52 -31.24 -10.86
N GLU A 38 -26.70 -30.75 -10.49
CA GLU A 38 -27.77 -30.41 -11.43
C GLU A 38 -27.41 -29.17 -12.25
N ALA A 39 -26.86 -28.19 -11.58
CA ALA A 39 -26.43 -26.94 -12.22
C ALA A 39 -25.16 -27.10 -13.09
N LEU A 40 -24.27 -28.04 -12.78
CA LEU A 40 -23.15 -28.44 -13.64
C LEU A 40 -23.61 -29.19 -14.89
N ARG A 41 -24.57 -30.10 -14.75
CA ARG A 41 -25.17 -30.82 -15.88
C ARG A 41 -25.84 -29.88 -16.88
N SER A 42 -26.51 -28.83 -16.41
CA SER A 42 -27.10 -27.82 -17.29
C SER A 42 -26.09 -27.06 -18.14
N ARG A 43 -24.79 -27.12 -17.79
CA ARG A 43 -23.66 -26.55 -18.54
C ARG A 43 -22.82 -27.57 -19.31
N GLY A 44 -23.32 -28.78 -19.47
CA GLY A 44 -22.68 -29.82 -20.26
C GLY A 44 -21.57 -30.59 -19.53
N VAL A 45 -21.44 -30.44 -18.20
CA VAL A 45 -20.50 -31.22 -17.40
C VAL A 45 -21.13 -32.51 -16.94
N ASP A 46 -20.41 -33.64 -17.07
CA ASP A 46 -20.87 -34.95 -16.55
C ASP A 46 -20.75 -34.95 -15.01
N ALA A 47 -21.83 -34.64 -14.31
CA ALA A 47 -21.84 -34.52 -12.86
C ALA A 47 -22.79 -35.53 -12.21
N LEU A 48 -22.25 -36.28 -11.24
CA LEU A 48 -23.00 -37.26 -10.45
C LEU A 48 -23.11 -36.79 -9.00
N ARG A 49 -24.27 -36.87 -8.41
CA ARG A 49 -24.49 -36.66 -6.97
C ARG A 49 -24.64 -37.97 -6.26
N LEU A 50 -23.87 -38.17 -5.19
CA LEU A 50 -23.98 -39.33 -4.30
C LEU A 50 -24.31 -38.89 -2.88
N ASP A 51 -25.21 -39.65 -2.22
CA ASP A 51 -25.50 -39.47 -0.81
C ASP A 51 -24.48 -40.26 0.03
N VAL A 52 -23.79 -39.56 0.93
CA VAL A 52 -22.75 -40.10 1.81
C VAL A 52 -23.32 -41.11 2.82
N ALA A 53 -24.64 -41.04 3.10
CA ALA A 53 -25.34 -41.97 3.98
C ALA A 53 -25.67 -43.33 3.33
N SER A 54 -25.43 -43.47 2.02
CA SER A 54 -25.64 -44.73 1.32
C SER A 54 -24.52 -45.75 1.64
N PRO A 55 -24.80 -47.00 1.98
CA PRO A 55 -23.80 -47.96 2.51
C PRO A 55 -22.70 -48.34 1.53
N THR A 56 -22.82 -48.07 0.22
CA THR A 56 -21.77 -48.29 -0.78
C THR A 56 -21.98 -47.38 -1.98
N PRO A 57 -21.50 -46.14 -1.94
CA PRO A 57 -21.44 -45.31 -3.15
C PRO A 57 -20.45 -45.96 -4.12
N ASP A 58 -20.89 -46.23 -5.34
CA ASP A 58 -20.06 -46.82 -6.39
C ASP A 58 -19.10 -45.73 -6.92
N LEU A 59 -17.83 -45.79 -6.47
CA LEU A 59 -16.75 -44.88 -6.86
C LEU A 59 -15.81 -45.51 -7.91
N ASP A 60 -16.27 -46.56 -8.63
CA ASP A 60 -15.45 -47.26 -9.62
C ASP A 60 -15.16 -46.47 -10.88
N ARG A 61 -15.69 -45.23 -11.02
CA ARG A 61 -15.40 -44.32 -12.12
C ARG A 61 -14.38 -43.26 -11.67
N ARG A 62 -13.46 -42.91 -12.57
CA ARG A 62 -12.53 -41.77 -12.36
C ARG A 62 -13.24 -40.46 -12.68
N TYR A 63 -13.12 -39.51 -11.77
CA TYR A 63 -13.62 -38.15 -11.88
C TYR A 63 -12.44 -37.17 -11.99
N ASP A 64 -12.65 -36.05 -12.64
CA ASP A 64 -11.64 -34.99 -12.70
C ASP A 64 -11.65 -34.19 -11.39
N LEU A 65 -12.80 -34.07 -10.76
CA LEU A 65 -13.01 -33.31 -9.54
C LEU A 65 -14.04 -33.95 -8.62
N VAL A 66 -13.76 -34.01 -7.33
CA VAL A 66 -14.72 -34.33 -6.27
C VAL A 66 -15.03 -33.10 -5.45
N VAL A 67 -16.30 -32.82 -5.24
CA VAL A 67 -16.74 -31.67 -4.42
C VAL A 67 -17.66 -32.16 -3.30
N SER A 68 -17.41 -31.70 -2.08
CA SER A 68 -18.33 -31.88 -0.95
C SER A 68 -18.46 -30.63 -0.13
N LEU A 69 -19.68 -30.12 0.03
CA LEU A 69 -19.96 -28.86 0.72
C LEU A 69 -20.89 -29.13 1.94
N GLY A 70 -20.27 -29.41 3.10
CA GLY A 70 -20.94 -29.49 4.39
C GLY A 70 -21.68 -30.81 4.70
N ALA A 71 -21.40 -31.91 3.96
CA ALA A 71 -22.05 -33.20 4.21
C ALA A 71 -21.22 -34.17 5.06
N LEU A 72 -19.94 -33.89 5.29
CA LEU A 72 -18.97 -34.81 5.86
C LEU A 72 -18.77 -34.66 7.38
N ASP A 73 -19.43 -33.72 8.00
CA ASP A 73 -19.21 -33.38 9.41
C ASP A 73 -19.72 -34.44 10.38
N ASN A 74 -20.69 -35.26 9.98
CA ASN A 74 -21.39 -36.25 10.81
C ASN A 74 -20.82 -37.67 10.73
N LEU A 75 -19.72 -37.88 10.00
CA LEU A 75 -19.11 -39.21 9.87
C LEU A 75 -18.23 -39.55 11.10
N ASP A 76 -18.26 -40.79 11.53
CA ASP A 76 -17.31 -41.30 12.52
C ASP A 76 -15.89 -41.43 11.91
N GLU A 77 -14.88 -41.69 12.75
CA GLU A 77 -13.48 -41.71 12.33
C GLU A 77 -13.16 -42.81 11.33
N GLY A 78 -13.75 -44.00 11.49
CA GLY A 78 -13.59 -45.13 10.61
C GLY A 78 -14.21 -44.88 9.23
N ALA A 79 -15.41 -44.30 9.20
CA ALA A 79 -16.09 -43.94 7.97
C ALA A 79 -15.37 -42.81 7.22
N ARG A 80 -14.77 -41.82 7.94
CA ARG A 80 -13.95 -40.79 7.34
C ARG A 80 -12.70 -41.35 6.66
N ALA A 81 -11.97 -42.25 7.34
CA ALA A 81 -10.75 -42.84 6.78
C ALA A 81 -11.05 -43.68 5.52
N ALA A 82 -12.10 -44.51 5.57
CA ALA A 82 -12.54 -45.28 4.42
C ALA A 82 -12.98 -44.41 3.24
N LEU A 83 -13.70 -43.30 3.52
CA LEU A 83 -14.14 -42.36 2.48
C LEU A 83 -12.99 -41.59 1.89
N ALA A 84 -12.02 -41.12 2.71
CA ALA A 84 -10.82 -40.43 2.24
C ALA A 84 -10.01 -41.27 1.25
N ALA A 85 -9.76 -42.55 1.57
CA ALA A 85 -9.06 -43.49 0.69
C ALA A 85 -9.79 -43.65 -0.66
N ARG A 86 -11.11 -43.71 -0.65
CA ARG A 86 -11.93 -43.89 -1.87
C ARG A 86 -11.99 -42.60 -2.70
N ILE A 87 -12.09 -41.43 -2.06
CA ILE A 87 -12.01 -40.12 -2.73
C ILE A 87 -10.67 -39.96 -3.46
N CYS A 88 -9.57 -40.29 -2.79
CA CYS A 88 -8.22 -40.20 -3.38
C CYS A 88 -8.04 -41.17 -4.56
N ALA A 89 -8.67 -42.34 -4.53
CA ALA A 89 -8.66 -43.25 -5.66
C ALA A 89 -9.54 -42.82 -6.84
N ALA A 90 -10.56 -41.99 -6.56
CA ALA A 90 -11.56 -41.57 -7.56
C ALA A 90 -11.16 -40.32 -8.34
N ALA A 91 -10.41 -39.37 -7.74
CA ALA A 91 -10.08 -38.12 -8.40
C ALA A 91 -8.75 -37.54 -7.95
N PRO A 92 -7.99 -36.88 -8.85
CA PRO A 92 -6.74 -36.18 -8.53
C PRO A 92 -6.97 -34.81 -7.90
N ASP A 93 -8.20 -34.30 -7.92
CA ASP A 93 -8.55 -32.97 -7.45
C ASP A 93 -9.81 -33.03 -6.59
N VAL A 94 -9.77 -32.47 -5.39
CA VAL A 94 -10.85 -32.55 -4.41
C VAL A 94 -11.06 -31.19 -3.73
N ILE A 95 -12.34 -30.79 -3.64
CA ILE A 95 -12.74 -29.60 -2.89
C ILE A 95 -13.67 -29.99 -1.76
N LEU A 96 -13.26 -29.74 -0.52
CA LEU A 96 -14.05 -30.03 0.66
C LEU A 96 -14.35 -28.72 1.44
N ALA A 97 -15.60 -28.59 1.87
CA ALA A 97 -16.00 -27.63 2.89
C ALA A 97 -16.55 -28.38 4.10
N VAL A 98 -15.84 -28.35 5.20
CA VAL A 98 -16.19 -29.04 6.46
C VAL A 98 -16.17 -28.03 7.61
N ASP A 99 -17.16 -28.13 8.51
CA ASP A 99 -17.29 -27.24 9.65
C ASP A 99 -16.47 -27.71 10.85
N ASN A 100 -16.35 -29.02 11.02
CA ASN A 100 -15.63 -29.65 12.12
C ASN A 100 -14.52 -30.60 11.59
N PHE A 101 -13.50 -30.86 12.41
CA PHE A 101 -12.42 -31.81 12.12
C PHE A 101 -11.56 -31.51 10.88
N ARG A 102 -11.41 -30.23 10.52
CA ARG A 102 -10.65 -29.77 9.34
C ARG A 102 -9.22 -30.36 9.30
N SER A 103 -8.49 -30.31 10.41
CA SER A 103 -7.14 -30.86 10.52
C SER A 103 -7.10 -32.37 10.22
N ARG A 104 -8.12 -33.10 10.65
CA ARG A 104 -8.21 -34.55 10.43
C ARG A 104 -8.44 -34.93 8.96
N TRP A 105 -9.23 -34.14 8.24
CA TRP A 105 -9.39 -34.32 6.80
C TRP A 105 -8.10 -34.05 6.01
N VAL A 106 -7.36 -33.02 6.39
CA VAL A 106 -6.04 -32.70 5.79
C VAL A 106 -5.09 -33.89 5.97
N GLU A 107 -5.02 -34.46 7.17
CA GLU A 107 -4.19 -35.62 7.48
C GLU A 107 -4.62 -36.87 6.72
N LEU A 108 -5.91 -37.21 6.72
CA LEU A 108 -6.45 -38.40 6.04
C LEU A 108 -6.25 -38.35 4.52
N LEU A 109 -6.45 -37.20 3.89
CA LEU A 109 -6.22 -37.03 2.45
C LEU A 109 -4.75 -37.07 2.11
N ALA A 110 -3.88 -36.42 2.91
CA ALA A 110 -2.44 -36.44 2.70
C ALA A 110 -1.85 -37.87 2.85
N THR A 111 -2.36 -38.66 3.80
CA THR A 111 -1.95 -40.05 3.98
C THR A 111 -2.32 -40.94 2.75
N ASN A 112 -3.34 -40.53 2.00
CA ASN A 112 -3.79 -41.21 0.79
C ASN A 112 -3.31 -40.52 -0.51
N GLY A 113 -2.38 -39.59 -0.45
CA GLY A 113 -1.70 -39.02 -1.62
C GLY A 113 -2.30 -37.74 -2.18
N LEU A 114 -3.30 -37.15 -1.51
CA LEU A 114 -3.84 -35.83 -1.87
C LEU A 114 -3.37 -34.77 -0.87
N PHE A 115 -2.74 -33.71 -1.35
CA PHE A 115 -2.17 -32.65 -0.55
C PHE A 115 -2.97 -31.35 -0.69
N LEU A 116 -3.07 -30.59 0.41
CA LEU A 116 -3.79 -29.33 0.44
C LEU A 116 -3.16 -28.35 -0.55
N ASP A 117 -3.95 -27.89 -1.50
CA ASP A 117 -3.56 -26.81 -2.40
C ASP A 117 -3.73 -25.46 -1.68
N VAL A 118 -2.68 -25.00 -1.02
CA VAL A 118 -2.67 -23.77 -0.22
C VAL A 118 -2.74 -22.50 -1.08
N ASP A 119 -2.46 -22.63 -2.36
CA ASP A 119 -2.46 -21.52 -3.30
C ASP A 119 -3.82 -21.30 -3.96
N TYR A 120 -4.74 -22.25 -3.80
CA TYR A 120 -6.08 -22.15 -4.36
C TYR A 120 -7.09 -21.61 -3.35
N ASP A 121 -7.64 -20.43 -3.64
CA ASP A 121 -8.72 -19.87 -2.83
C ASP A 121 -10.07 -20.50 -3.18
N ALA A 122 -10.43 -21.55 -2.45
CA ALA A 122 -11.73 -22.22 -2.59
C ALA A 122 -12.86 -21.50 -1.83
N THR A 123 -12.61 -20.41 -1.13
CA THR A 123 -13.61 -19.71 -0.30
C THR A 123 -14.74 -19.08 -1.11
N PHE A 124 -14.55 -18.92 -2.43
CA PHE A 124 -15.63 -18.49 -3.33
C PHE A 124 -16.75 -19.54 -3.48
N ILE A 125 -16.45 -20.81 -3.20
CA ILE A 125 -17.42 -21.94 -3.24
C ILE A 125 -18.19 -22.00 -1.92
N ALA A 126 -17.47 -22.01 -0.79
CA ALA A 126 -18.02 -21.98 0.55
C ALA A 126 -16.98 -21.39 1.53
N PRO A 127 -17.38 -20.72 2.63
CA PRO A 127 -16.46 -20.02 3.52
C PRO A 127 -15.31 -20.84 4.12
N ARG A 128 -15.42 -22.17 4.11
CA ARG A 128 -14.44 -23.11 4.67
C ARG A 128 -13.99 -24.17 3.67
N ALA A 129 -14.21 -23.95 2.37
CA ALA A 129 -13.77 -24.88 1.34
C ALA A 129 -12.23 -24.93 1.24
N MET A 130 -11.72 -26.12 0.96
CA MET A 130 -10.31 -26.40 0.77
C MET A 130 -10.15 -27.27 -0.48
N ARG A 131 -9.12 -27.03 -1.27
CA ARG A 131 -8.75 -27.86 -2.41
C ARG A 131 -7.58 -28.77 -2.05
N PHE A 132 -7.64 -30.00 -2.53
CA PHE A 132 -6.57 -30.97 -2.41
C PHE A 132 -6.23 -31.53 -3.78
N ARG A 133 -4.94 -31.75 -4.07
CA ARG A 133 -4.46 -32.23 -5.34
C ARG A 133 -3.50 -33.43 -5.17
N ALA A 134 -3.52 -34.35 -6.10
CA ALA A 134 -2.50 -35.37 -6.22
C ALA A 134 -1.20 -34.71 -6.73
N ILE A 135 -0.09 -35.05 -6.10
CA ILE A 135 1.25 -34.71 -6.62
C ILE A 135 1.61 -35.87 -7.56
N GLU A 136 1.90 -35.60 -8.85
CA GLU A 136 2.38 -36.60 -9.77
C GLU A 136 3.61 -37.29 -9.19
N PRO A 137 3.67 -38.67 -9.20
CA PRO A 137 4.79 -39.41 -8.69
C PRO A 137 6.04 -39.11 -9.55
N ARG A 138 7.05 -38.49 -8.97
CA ARG A 138 8.40 -38.46 -9.55
C ARG A 138 8.91 -39.90 -9.55
N GLU A 139 9.73 -40.22 -10.54
CA GLU A 139 10.32 -41.57 -10.84
C GLU A 139 10.73 -42.37 -9.59
N PRO A 140 10.54 -43.71 -9.61
CA PRO A 140 10.84 -44.57 -8.46
C PRO A 140 12.35 -44.63 -8.20
N GLY A 141 12.79 -44.11 -7.07
CA GLY A 141 14.19 -44.18 -6.61
C GLY A 141 14.67 -43.21 -5.58
N ARG A 142 13.93 -42.17 -5.25
CA ARG A 142 14.28 -41.25 -4.15
C ARG A 142 13.21 -41.25 -3.07
N THR A 143 13.58 -41.77 -1.90
CA THR A 143 12.81 -41.55 -0.67
C THR A 143 12.61 -40.05 -0.44
N PRO A 144 11.40 -39.60 -0.13
CA PRO A 144 11.16 -38.18 0.22
C PRO A 144 11.95 -37.88 1.50
N ASN A 145 12.80 -36.85 1.43
CA ASN A 145 13.34 -36.25 2.62
C ASN A 145 12.16 -35.60 3.36
N PRO A 146 11.91 -35.90 4.64
CA PRO A 146 10.80 -35.30 5.37
C PRO A 146 11.09 -33.80 5.52
N LEU A 147 10.35 -33.01 4.76
CA LEU A 147 10.50 -31.55 4.68
C LEU A 147 10.05 -30.79 5.94
N VAL A 148 9.53 -31.51 6.95
CA VAL A 148 9.22 -30.94 8.27
C VAL A 148 9.54 -32.02 9.29
N SER A 149 10.32 -31.72 10.31
CA SER A 149 10.60 -32.67 11.40
C SER A 149 9.32 -32.98 12.17
N ALA A 150 9.21 -34.21 12.70
CA ALA A 150 8.08 -34.60 13.55
C ALA A 150 7.85 -33.63 14.72
N GLU A 151 8.93 -32.99 15.24
CA GLU A 151 8.86 -31.94 16.25
C GLU A 151 8.20 -30.65 15.75
N GLU A 152 8.41 -30.29 14.51
CA GLU A 152 7.87 -29.06 13.92
C GLU A 152 6.38 -29.24 13.53
N VAL A 153 5.98 -30.43 13.10
CA VAL A 153 4.57 -30.82 12.93
C VAL A 153 3.84 -30.78 14.28
N GLU A 154 4.45 -31.31 15.33
CA GLU A 154 3.87 -31.30 16.67
C GLU A 154 3.80 -29.89 17.28
N ARG A 155 4.78 -29.04 16.98
CA ARG A 155 4.76 -27.61 17.39
C ARG A 155 3.66 -26.82 16.67
N LEU A 156 3.49 -27.03 15.37
CA LEU A 156 2.40 -26.43 14.58
C LEU A 156 1.03 -26.95 15.03
N ARG A 157 0.92 -28.23 15.36
CA ARG A 157 -0.29 -28.85 15.92
C ARG A 157 -0.67 -28.21 17.27
N ARG A 158 0.27 -28.04 18.20
CA ARG A 158 0.03 -27.34 19.47
C ARG A 158 -0.40 -25.90 19.28
N ALA A 159 0.22 -25.17 18.35
CA ALA A 159 -0.14 -23.77 18.06
C ALA A 159 -1.54 -23.66 17.42
N VAL A 160 -1.97 -24.62 16.65
CA VAL A 160 -3.34 -24.69 16.12
C VAL A 160 -4.34 -25.06 17.21
N GLU A 161 -4.03 -26.07 18.03
CA GLU A 161 -4.87 -26.47 19.17
C GLU A 161 -5.05 -25.34 20.22
N GLU A 162 -4.00 -24.56 20.49
CA GLU A 162 -4.07 -23.37 21.36
C GLU A 162 -4.97 -22.27 20.80
N LYS A 163 -4.90 -22.04 19.48
CA LYS A 163 -5.80 -21.07 18.81
C LYS A 163 -7.24 -21.54 18.78
N ASP A 164 -7.48 -22.81 18.52
CA ASP A 164 -8.84 -23.40 18.54
C ASP A 164 -9.43 -23.40 19.96
N GLN A 165 -8.63 -23.67 20.98
CA GLN A 165 -9.03 -23.52 22.39
C GLN A 165 -9.37 -22.06 22.73
N LEU A 166 -8.63 -21.10 22.22
CA LEU A 166 -8.90 -19.68 22.41
C LEU A 166 -10.18 -19.24 21.72
N ILE A 167 -10.42 -19.74 20.48
CA ILE A 167 -11.65 -19.50 19.72
C ILE A 167 -12.86 -20.14 20.44
N LEU A 168 -12.70 -21.34 20.97
CA LEU A 168 -13.74 -22.01 21.78
C LEU A 168 -14.05 -21.25 23.07
N LYS A 169 -13.03 -20.76 23.80
CA LYS A 169 -13.20 -19.93 25.00
C LYS A 169 -13.88 -18.60 24.68
N LEU A 170 -13.54 -17.95 23.55
CA LEU A 170 -14.17 -16.72 23.11
C LEU A 170 -15.63 -16.96 22.69
N ASN A 171 -15.92 -18.03 21.96
CA ASN A 171 -17.28 -18.40 21.59
C ASN A 171 -18.13 -18.80 22.80
N PHE A 172 -17.58 -19.53 23.77
CA PHE A 172 -18.25 -19.86 25.01
C PHE A 172 -18.51 -18.62 25.89
N SER A 173 -17.56 -17.66 25.92
CA SER A 173 -17.76 -16.36 26.58
C SER A 173 -18.85 -15.54 25.88
N ILE A 174 -18.92 -15.56 24.58
CA ILE A 174 -19.97 -14.89 23.79
C ILE A 174 -21.34 -15.56 24.03
N LEU A 175 -21.41 -16.87 24.05
CA LEU A 175 -22.64 -17.63 24.32
C LEU A 175 -23.09 -17.48 25.79
N SER A 176 -22.17 -17.48 26.74
CA SER A 176 -22.49 -17.24 28.16
C SER A 176 -22.91 -15.80 28.41
N MET A 177 -22.35 -14.81 27.68
CA MET A 177 -22.85 -13.44 27.68
C MET A 177 -24.24 -13.30 27.06
N GLN A 178 -24.59 -14.17 26.10
CA GLN A 178 -25.91 -14.17 25.47
C GLN A 178 -26.97 -14.90 26.30
N SER A 179 -26.61 -15.87 27.13
CA SER A 179 -27.56 -16.77 27.86
C SER A 179 -27.81 -16.41 29.31
N SER A 180 -26.94 -15.63 29.97
CA SER A 180 -27.08 -15.34 31.39
C SER A 180 -27.42 -13.89 31.70
N VAL A 181 -28.49 -13.71 32.50
CA VAL A 181 -28.86 -12.52 33.29
C VAL A 181 -29.10 -11.20 32.51
N MET A 182 -28.45 -10.96 31.36
CA MET A 182 -28.55 -9.70 30.59
C MET A 182 -29.96 -9.50 29.97
N TRP A 183 -30.63 -10.52 29.57
CA TRP A 183 -31.97 -10.37 28.97
C TRP A 183 -33.02 -9.90 29.96
N LYS A 184 -32.96 -10.38 31.19
CA LYS A 184 -33.85 -9.91 32.29
C LYS A 184 -33.43 -8.56 32.87
N ALA A 185 -32.12 -8.26 32.89
CA ALA A 185 -31.58 -6.96 33.24
C ALA A 185 -31.88 -5.88 32.20
N SER A 186 -31.98 -6.25 30.93
CA SER A 186 -32.22 -5.31 29.85
C SER A 186 -33.59 -4.61 29.91
N ALA A 187 -34.59 -5.29 30.43
CA ALA A 187 -35.91 -4.70 30.64
C ALA A 187 -35.91 -3.67 31.80
N ARG A 188 -35.16 -3.97 32.88
CA ARG A 188 -34.99 -3.07 34.03
C ARG A 188 -34.05 -1.90 33.67
N LEU A 189 -33.03 -2.15 32.90
CA LEU A 189 -32.08 -1.12 32.40
C LEU A 189 -32.78 -0.14 31.45
N ARG A 190 -33.65 -0.63 30.56
CA ARG A 190 -34.48 0.23 29.70
C ARG A 190 -35.36 1.19 30.47
N SER A 191 -36.00 0.70 31.59
CA SER A 191 -36.84 1.57 32.41
C SER A 191 -36.01 2.56 33.26
N ALA A 192 -34.80 2.17 33.68
CA ALA A 192 -33.89 3.05 34.39
C ALA A 192 -33.25 4.09 33.46
N LEU A 193 -32.85 3.71 32.23
CA LEU A 193 -32.36 4.64 31.20
C LEU A 193 -33.42 5.66 30.79
N ARG A 194 -34.69 5.26 30.62
CA ARG A 194 -35.80 6.20 30.35
C ARG A 194 -35.99 7.22 31.48
N ARG A 195 -35.72 6.83 32.75
CA ARG A 195 -35.76 7.76 33.89
C ARG A 195 -34.55 8.68 33.92
N LEU A 196 -33.36 8.18 33.60
CA LEU A 196 -32.10 8.95 33.51
C LEU A 196 -32.12 9.96 32.34
N LEU A 197 -32.73 9.60 31.21
CA LEU A 197 -32.88 10.48 30.06
C LEU A 197 -33.86 11.63 30.27
N ARG A 198 -34.66 11.58 31.34
CA ARG A 198 -35.61 12.64 31.77
C ARG A 198 -35.05 13.57 32.85
N ALA A 199 -33.88 13.30 33.40
CA ALA A 199 -33.26 14.12 34.43
C ALA A 199 -32.34 15.19 33.80
N GLU A 200 -32.60 16.45 34.13
CA GLU A 200 -31.85 17.61 33.71
C GLU A 200 -30.54 17.77 34.48
N SER A 201 -29.49 17.08 34.07
CA SER A 201 -28.14 17.48 34.45
C SER A 201 -27.15 17.28 33.31
N GLN A 202 -26.65 18.39 32.79
CA GLN A 202 -25.97 18.52 31.47
C GLN A 202 -24.45 18.68 31.59
N SER A 203 -23.71 17.95 32.43
CA SER A 203 -22.32 18.37 32.67
C SER A 203 -21.17 17.37 32.49
N THR A 204 -21.40 16.15 31.97
CA THR A 204 -20.24 15.24 31.73
C THR A 204 -20.25 14.57 30.35
N PRO A 205 -19.07 14.38 29.70
CA PRO A 205 -18.94 13.65 28.43
C PRO A 205 -19.49 12.22 28.49
N LEU A 206 -19.48 11.59 29.64
CA LEU A 206 -20.02 10.25 29.88
C LEU A 206 -21.57 10.22 29.76
N TYR A 207 -22.24 11.27 30.21
CA TYR A 207 -23.70 11.41 30.06
C TYR A 207 -24.10 11.46 28.55
N TRP A 208 -23.41 12.24 27.76
CA TRP A 208 -23.68 12.35 26.31
C TRP A 208 -23.38 11.05 25.58
N ALA A 209 -22.32 10.32 25.94
CA ALA A 209 -22.01 9.03 25.35
C ALA A 209 -23.09 7.98 25.70
N LEU A 210 -23.51 7.91 26.94
CA LEU A 210 -24.58 6.99 27.40
C LEU A 210 -25.95 7.35 26.79
N ARG A 211 -26.25 8.64 26.68
CA ARG A 211 -27.48 9.12 26.03
C ARG A 211 -27.54 8.69 24.57
N ARG A 212 -26.43 8.80 23.84
CA ARG A 212 -26.33 8.42 22.42
C ARG A 212 -26.43 6.90 22.23
N ILE A 213 -25.80 6.11 23.05
CA ILE A 213 -25.93 4.65 23.07
C ILE A 213 -27.37 4.25 23.38
N GLY A 214 -28.00 4.89 24.36
CA GLY A 214 -29.39 4.65 24.73
C GLY A 214 -30.39 5.03 23.65
N GLN A 215 -30.13 6.10 22.91
CA GLN A 215 -30.99 6.56 21.83
C GLN A 215 -30.93 5.61 20.62
N VAL A 216 -29.75 5.20 20.19
CA VAL A 216 -29.57 4.19 19.11
C VAL A 216 -30.21 2.86 19.49
N TRP A 217 -30.13 2.46 20.75
CA TRP A 217 -30.77 1.24 21.22
C TRP A 217 -32.30 1.31 21.21
N LEU A 218 -32.87 2.47 21.54
CA LEU A 218 -34.31 2.67 21.57
C LEU A 218 -34.92 2.82 20.15
N GLU A 219 -34.18 3.42 19.24
CA GLU A 219 -34.64 3.70 17.89
C GLU A 219 -34.36 2.58 16.89
N GLU A 220 -33.24 1.90 17.00
CA GLU A 220 -32.73 0.95 15.99
C GLU A 220 -32.59 -0.48 16.52
N GLY A 221 -32.74 -0.72 17.82
CA GLY A 221 -32.63 -2.01 18.46
C GLY A 221 -31.19 -2.45 18.83
N LEU A 222 -31.09 -3.54 19.62
CA LEU A 222 -29.83 -4.05 20.17
C LEU A 222 -28.85 -4.52 19.06
N GLY A 223 -29.36 -4.98 17.93
CA GLY A 223 -28.57 -5.41 16.78
C GLY A 223 -27.72 -4.29 16.20
N SER A 224 -28.27 -3.11 16.01
CA SER A 224 -27.57 -1.93 15.50
C SER A 224 -26.53 -1.40 16.47
N VAL A 225 -26.81 -1.44 17.78
CA VAL A 225 -25.82 -1.10 18.82
C VAL A 225 -24.65 -2.08 18.81
N LEU A 226 -24.93 -3.39 18.69
CA LEU A 226 -23.90 -4.42 18.61
C LEU A 226 -23.11 -4.37 17.30
N GLN A 227 -23.75 -4.06 16.18
CA GLN A 227 -23.10 -3.88 14.90
C GLN A 227 -22.18 -2.66 14.91
N ARG A 228 -22.63 -1.53 15.47
CA ARG A 228 -21.80 -0.33 15.65
C ARG A 228 -20.70 -0.53 16.71
N ALA A 229 -20.97 -1.27 17.78
CA ALA A 229 -19.97 -1.65 18.76
C ALA A 229 -18.96 -2.63 18.15
N ARG A 230 -19.38 -3.61 17.32
CA ARG A 230 -18.48 -4.49 16.56
C ARG A 230 -17.67 -3.72 15.52
N HIS A 231 -18.27 -2.75 14.86
CA HIS A 231 -17.56 -1.87 13.92
C HIS A 231 -16.55 -0.98 14.66
N LYS A 232 -16.95 -0.34 15.77
CA LYS A 232 -16.02 0.40 16.64
C LYS A 232 -14.99 -0.49 17.32
N MET A 233 -15.35 -1.72 17.69
CA MET A 233 -14.38 -2.69 18.24
C MET A 233 -13.47 -3.26 17.16
N ARG A 234 -13.94 -3.44 15.91
CA ARG A 234 -13.07 -3.68 14.76
C ARG A 234 -12.16 -2.49 14.47
N LEU A 235 -12.66 -1.26 14.50
CA LEU A 235 -11.88 -0.03 14.40
C LEU A 235 -10.93 0.12 15.59
N ALA A 236 -11.34 -0.19 16.81
CA ALA A 236 -10.50 -0.18 18.01
C ALA A 236 -9.48 -1.34 18.00
N LEU A 237 -9.84 -2.51 17.50
CA LEU A 237 -8.94 -3.67 17.35
C LEU A 237 -8.05 -3.56 16.11
N SER A 238 -8.48 -2.86 15.06
CA SER A 238 -7.66 -2.57 13.89
C SER A 238 -6.83 -1.28 14.01
N GLY A 239 -7.25 -0.31 14.81
CA GLY A 239 -6.59 0.97 14.96
C GLY A 239 -6.06 1.30 16.36
N HIS A 240 -6.50 0.54 17.37
CA HIS A 240 -6.02 0.64 18.74
C HIS A 240 -5.71 -0.78 19.24
N GLY A 241 -4.79 -1.45 18.59
CA GLY A 241 -3.95 -2.34 19.36
C GLY A 241 -3.46 -1.48 20.52
N ILE A 242 -3.93 -1.76 21.74
CA ILE A 242 -3.30 -1.23 22.94
C ILE A 242 -1.81 -1.44 22.67
N ARG A 243 -1.11 -0.38 22.29
CA ARG A 243 0.33 -0.35 22.39
C ARG A 243 0.58 -0.53 23.89
N LEU A 244 0.74 -1.75 24.33
CA LEU A 244 1.71 -2.04 25.34
C LEU A 244 3.05 -1.65 24.72
N ARG A 245 3.26 -0.34 24.53
CA ARG A 245 4.58 0.22 24.42
C ARG A 245 5.23 -0.14 25.77
N ALA A 246 5.96 -1.23 25.76
CA ALA A 246 7.10 -1.31 26.62
C ALA A 246 7.88 -0.01 26.30
N ARG A 247 7.86 0.94 27.22
CA ARG A 247 8.66 2.17 27.14
C ARG A 247 10.08 1.74 26.78
N GLY A 248 10.54 1.99 25.55
CA GLY A 248 11.93 1.81 25.17
C GLY A 248 12.25 1.01 23.92
N LYS A 249 11.29 0.59 23.07
CA LYS A 249 11.64 0.01 21.76
C LYS A 249 11.66 1.07 20.68
N ASP A 250 12.79 1.14 19.98
CA ASP A 250 13.00 1.97 18.79
C ASP A 250 11.99 1.57 17.71
N PRO A 251 11.29 2.52 17.02
CA PRO A 251 10.42 2.21 15.89
C PRO A 251 11.09 1.42 14.77
N GLU A 252 12.37 1.64 14.56
CA GLU A 252 13.19 0.91 13.58
C GLU A 252 13.39 -0.55 13.99
N GLU A 253 13.60 -0.82 15.28
CA GLU A 253 13.72 -2.18 15.80
C GLU A 253 12.40 -2.97 15.65
N ASP A 254 11.25 -2.32 15.82
CA ASP A 254 9.93 -2.94 15.62
C ASP A 254 9.67 -3.23 14.13
N LEU A 255 10.07 -2.35 13.22
CA LEU A 255 10.00 -2.59 11.77
C LEU A 255 10.88 -3.77 11.35
N ASN A 256 12.11 -3.84 11.83
CA ASN A 256 13.03 -4.94 11.52
C ASN A 256 12.52 -6.29 12.01
N LEU A 257 11.89 -6.34 13.19
CA LEU A 257 11.26 -7.57 13.70
C LEU A 257 10.07 -8.01 12.82
N GLN A 258 9.23 -7.08 12.39
CA GLN A 258 8.15 -7.36 11.43
C GLN A 258 8.72 -7.85 10.10
N TYR A 259 9.82 -7.27 9.66
CA TYR A 259 10.47 -7.65 8.40
C TYR A 259 11.05 -9.06 8.44
N GLU A 260 11.59 -9.53 9.55
CA GLU A 260 12.02 -10.92 9.69
C GLU A 260 10.86 -11.90 9.44
N VAL A 261 9.68 -11.60 10.00
CA VAL A 261 8.48 -12.41 9.75
C VAL A 261 8.06 -12.31 8.28
N TRP A 262 8.08 -11.11 7.70
CA TRP A 262 7.75 -10.89 6.30
C TRP A 262 8.68 -11.68 5.37
N LEU A 263 9.98 -11.71 5.64
CA LEU A 263 10.97 -12.50 4.89
C LEU A 263 10.68 -14.00 4.92
N GLN A 264 10.23 -14.53 6.06
CA GLN A 264 9.83 -15.94 6.15
C GLN A 264 8.62 -16.26 5.29
N LEU A 265 7.63 -15.35 5.26
CA LEU A 265 6.39 -15.49 4.45
C LEU A 265 6.65 -15.36 2.95
N HIS A 266 7.72 -14.66 2.55
CA HIS A 266 8.05 -14.35 1.15
C HIS A 266 9.32 -15.05 0.67
N ARG A 267 9.83 -16.00 1.46
CA ARG A 267 11.05 -16.75 1.11
C ARG A 267 10.82 -17.55 -0.18
N LEU A 268 11.71 -17.35 -1.15
CA LEU A 268 11.79 -18.18 -2.34
C LEU A 268 12.36 -19.56 -1.97
N THR A 269 11.71 -20.63 -2.43
CA THR A 269 12.19 -22.00 -2.31
C THR A 269 12.98 -22.40 -3.56
N ASP A 270 13.77 -23.45 -3.48
CA ASP A 270 14.48 -23.98 -4.66
C ASP A 270 13.50 -24.37 -5.78
N SER A 271 12.33 -24.87 -5.43
CA SER A 271 11.25 -25.17 -6.39
C SER A 271 10.72 -23.91 -7.07
N ASP A 272 10.62 -22.78 -6.33
CA ASP A 272 10.23 -21.50 -6.93
C ASP A 272 11.29 -21.04 -7.93
N LEU A 273 12.57 -21.12 -7.58
CA LEU A 273 13.68 -20.75 -8.46
C LEU A 273 13.74 -21.64 -9.71
N GLU A 274 13.51 -22.95 -9.58
CA GLU A 274 13.44 -23.86 -10.73
C GLU A 274 12.26 -23.51 -11.66
N ARG A 275 11.08 -23.23 -11.10
CA ARG A 275 9.91 -22.77 -11.89
C ARG A 275 10.21 -21.48 -12.63
N MET A 276 10.88 -20.54 -11.97
CA MET A 276 11.27 -19.27 -12.59
C MET A 276 12.29 -19.48 -13.72
N ARG A 277 13.29 -20.37 -13.56
CA ARG A 277 14.23 -20.73 -14.64
C ARG A 277 13.50 -21.33 -15.84
N LEU A 278 12.55 -22.24 -15.60
CA LEU A 278 11.76 -22.83 -16.67
C LEU A 278 10.88 -21.76 -17.34
N ALA A 279 10.19 -20.93 -16.58
CA ALA A 279 9.37 -19.86 -17.11
C ALA A 279 10.20 -18.83 -17.91
N ALA A 280 11.40 -18.50 -17.44
CA ALA A 280 12.33 -17.59 -18.12
C ALA A 280 12.68 -18.07 -19.54
N ARG A 281 12.88 -19.37 -19.72
CA ARG A 281 13.16 -19.98 -21.04
C ARG A 281 11.98 -19.90 -22.00
N HIS A 282 10.76 -19.80 -21.49
CA HIS A 282 9.52 -19.72 -22.27
C HIS A 282 8.94 -18.32 -22.41
N LEU A 283 9.62 -17.30 -21.88
CA LEU A 283 9.20 -15.92 -22.10
C LEU A 283 9.18 -15.59 -23.61
N PRO A 284 8.10 -14.99 -24.12
CA PRO A 284 7.97 -14.66 -25.54
C PRO A 284 8.94 -13.58 -25.99
N TYR A 285 9.50 -12.85 -25.04
CA TYR A 285 10.50 -11.82 -25.24
C TYR A 285 11.58 -11.93 -24.16
N ARG A 286 12.82 -12.04 -24.58
CA ARG A 286 13.98 -12.28 -23.72
C ARG A 286 15.09 -11.28 -24.04
N PRO A 287 15.00 -10.03 -23.54
CA PRO A 287 16.02 -9.03 -23.77
C PRO A 287 17.34 -9.42 -23.09
N LEU A 288 18.46 -9.14 -23.73
CA LEU A 288 19.74 -9.17 -23.02
C LEU A 288 19.81 -7.99 -22.06
N ILE A 289 20.13 -8.27 -20.78
CA ILE A 289 20.29 -7.27 -19.72
C ILE A 289 21.77 -7.21 -19.34
N SER A 290 22.41 -6.07 -19.55
CA SER A 290 23.78 -5.83 -19.11
C SER A 290 23.77 -5.23 -17.69
N ILE A 291 24.50 -5.84 -16.77
CA ILE A 291 24.68 -5.32 -15.42
C ILE A 291 26.01 -4.59 -15.37
N LEU A 292 26.00 -3.32 -14.96
CA LEU A 292 27.20 -2.49 -14.80
C LEU A 292 27.65 -2.50 -13.35
N THR A 293 28.89 -2.85 -13.11
CA THR A 293 29.46 -2.88 -11.77
C THR A 293 30.86 -2.25 -11.79
N PRO A 294 30.97 -0.96 -11.41
CA PRO A 294 32.26 -0.30 -11.16
C PRO A 294 32.87 -0.88 -9.85
N VAL A 295 34.14 -1.21 -9.88
CA VAL A 295 34.85 -1.89 -8.79
C VAL A 295 36.03 -1.05 -8.32
N TYR A 296 36.08 -0.70 -7.04
CA TYR A 296 37.22 -0.01 -6.46
C TYR A 296 37.48 -0.45 -5.02
N GLU A 297 38.73 -0.91 -4.73
CA GLU A 297 39.23 -1.24 -3.39
C GLU A 297 38.30 -2.16 -2.55
N THR A 298 37.53 -3.03 -3.20
CA THR A 298 36.52 -3.88 -2.58
C THR A 298 37.17 -5.01 -1.75
N ASP A 299 36.47 -5.48 -0.74
CA ASP A 299 36.80 -6.72 -0.02
C ASP A 299 36.56 -7.95 -0.91
N GLU A 300 37.42 -8.96 -0.84
CA GLU A 300 37.31 -10.15 -1.69
C GLU A 300 35.99 -10.89 -1.49
N PHE A 301 35.56 -11.06 -0.25
CA PHE A 301 34.32 -11.76 0.06
C PHE A 301 33.10 -11.01 -0.50
N LEU A 302 33.07 -9.68 -0.38
CA LEU A 302 31.97 -8.87 -0.87
C LEU A 302 31.89 -8.90 -2.40
N LEU A 303 33.05 -8.74 -3.07
CA LEU A 303 33.11 -8.79 -4.53
C LEU A 303 32.65 -10.13 -5.09
N ARG A 304 33.08 -11.25 -4.46
CA ARG A 304 32.60 -12.60 -4.82
C ARG A 304 31.07 -12.68 -4.68
N ARG A 305 30.52 -12.19 -3.56
CA ARG A 305 29.07 -12.21 -3.32
C ARG A 305 28.30 -11.42 -4.38
N ALA A 306 28.78 -10.25 -4.75
CA ALA A 306 28.18 -9.43 -5.79
C ALA A 306 28.12 -10.17 -7.14
N ILE A 307 29.26 -10.68 -7.61
CA ILE A 307 29.36 -11.41 -8.88
C ILE A 307 28.53 -12.69 -8.84
N ASP A 308 28.60 -13.48 -7.77
CA ASP A 308 27.83 -14.72 -7.63
C ASP A 308 26.33 -14.48 -7.56
N SER A 309 25.87 -13.33 -7.06
CA SER A 309 24.46 -12.95 -7.07
C SER A 309 23.92 -12.78 -8.50
N VAL A 310 24.73 -12.28 -9.43
CA VAL A 310 24.38 -12.19 -10.85
C VAL A 310 24.44 -13.56 -11.52
N ARG A 311 25.44 -14.39 -11.21
CA ARG A 311 25.56 -15.77 -11.74
C ARG A 311 24.43 -16.68 -11.28
N ALA A 312 23.88 -16.42 -10.08
CA ALA A 312 22.75 -17.16 -9.51
C ALA A 312 21.37 -16.80 -10.08
N GLN A 313 21.28 -15.81 -10.97
CA GLN A 313 20.01 -15.36 -11.52
C GLN A 313 19.24 -16.48 -12.21
N THR A 314 17.93 -16.49 -12.04
CA THR A 314 17.00 -17.43 -12.68
C THR A 314 16.78 -17.12 -14.16
N TYR A 315 17.15 -15.95 -14.61
CA TYR A 315 17.13 -15.50 -16.01
C TYR A 315 18.55 -15.58 -16.59
N GLU A 316 18.75 -16.29 -17.70
CA GLU A 316 20.08 -16.63 -18.23
C GLU A 316 20.63 -15.60 -19.24
N TYR A 317 19.80 -14.69 -19.77
CA TYR A 317 20.18 -13.74 -20.83
C TYR A 317 20.68 -12.42 -20.22
N TRP A 318 21.85 -12.49 -19.61
CA TRP A 318 22.52 -11.35 -19.02
C TRP A 318 23.99 -11.26 -19.43
N GLN A 319 24.55 -10.07 -19.37
CA GLN A 319 25.97 -9.76 -19.43
C GLN A 319 26.36 -9.02 -18.16
N LEU A 320 27.51 -9.32 -17.56
CA LEU A 320 28.07 -8.57 -16.44
C LEU A 320 29.30 -7.80 -16.92
N CYS A 321 29.26 -6.47 -16.84
CA CYS A 321 30.33 -5.56 -17.23
C CYS A 321 31.02 -5.05 -15.96
N LEU A 322 32.21 -5.56 -15.65
CA LEU A 322 33.02 -5.21 -14.49
C LEU A 322 34.13 -4.25 -14.92
N VAL A 323 34.24 -3.10 -14.26
CA VAL A 323 35.32 -2.15 -14.50
C VAL A 323 36.08 -1.93 -13.21
N ASN A 324 37.35 -2.39 -13.19
CA ASN A 324 38.27 -2.11 -12.10
C ASN A 324 38.83 -0.70 -12.23
N ASP A 325 38.42 0.20 -11.36
CA ASP A 325 38.81 1.62 -11.35
C ASP A 325 40.16 1.84 -10.64
N GLY A 326 41.21 1.18 -11.15
CA GLY A 326 42.56 1.35 -10.65
C GLY A 326 42.80 0.85 -9.22
N SER A 327 42.10 -0.25 -8.79
CA SER A 327 42.27 -0.81 -7.45
C SER A 327 43.71 -1.28 -7.22
N ARG A 328 44.27 -0.98 -6.04
CA ARG A 328 45.62 -1.37 -5.62
C ARG A 328 45.67 -2.72 -4.90
N LYS A 329 44.52 -3.20 -4.39
CA LYS A 329 44.40 -4.49 -3.73
C LYS A 329 44.62 -5.63 -4.74
N PRO A 330 45.65 -6.49 -4.55
CA PRO A 330 46.04 -7.49 -5.58
C PRO A 330 44.93 -8.50 -5.89
N HIS A 331 44.07 -8.82 -4.91
CA HIS A 331 42.99 -9.77 -5.08
C HIS A 331 41.88 -9.27 -6.03
N VAL A 332 41.68 -7.95 -6.15
CA VAL A 332 40.59 -7.39 -6.99
C VAL A 332 40.83 -7.77 -8.45
N MET A 333 42.00 -7.45 -9.02
CA MET A 333 42.31 -7.77 -10.41
C MET A 333 42.28 -9.28 -10.65
N ALA A 334 42.95 -10.07 -9.80
CA ALA A 334 43.01 -11.53 -9.93
C ALA A 334 41.62 -12.18 -9.91
N LEU A 335 40.73 -11.67 -9.04
CA LEU A 335 39.37 -12.17 -8.91
C LEU A 335 38.53 -11.87 -10.15
N LEU A 336 38.59 -10.65 -10.67
CA LEU A 336 37.83 -10.26 -11.88
C LEU A 336 38.29 -11.12 -13.07
N ASP A 337 39.60 -11.34 -13.26
CA ASP A 337 40.14 -12.20 -14.31
C ASP A 337 39.70 -13.66 -14.12
N GLU A 338 39.68 -14.16 -12.88
CA GLU A 338 39.18 -15.51 -12.56
C GLU A 338 37.75 -15.69 -13.04
N TYR A 339 36.84 -14.74 -12.72
CA TYR A 339 35.43 -14.83 -13.11
C TYR A 339 35.22 -14.66 -14.62
N ALA A 340 35.96 -13.80 -15.30
CA ALA A 340 35.91 -13.66 -16.76
C ALA A 340 36.38 -14.95 -17.46
N ALA A 341 37.35 -15.67 -16.90
CA ALA A 341 37.82 -16.91 -17.45
C ALA A 341 36.80 -18.07 -17.34
N ILE A 342 35.98 -18.10 -16.30
CA ILE A 342 35.01 -19.18 -16.03
C ILE A 342 33.64 -18.96 -16.58
N ASP A 343 33.21 -17.69 -16.89
CA ASP A 343 31.90 -17.38 -17.42
C ASP A 343 31.99 -16.33 -18.53
N SER A 344 31.76 -16.74 -19.77
CA SER A 344 31.87 -15.89 -20.97
C SER A 344 30.88 -14.70 -21.03
N ARG A 345 29.90 -14.67 -20.13
CA ARG A 345 28.96 -13.55 -20.00
C ARG A 345 29.53 -12.40 -19.17
N ILE A 346 30.69 -12.62 -18.53
CA ILE A 346 31.38 -11.63 -17.71
C ILE A 346 32.49 -11.01 -18.56
N THR A 347 32.43 -9.68 -18.68
CA THR A 347 33.46 -8.89 -19.36
C THR A 347 34.12 -7.95 -18.37
N VAL A 348 35.45 -7.86 -18.42
CA VAL A 348 36.25 -7.08 -17.47
C VAL A 348 37.10 -6.06 -18.20
N GLU A 349 37.20 -4.85 -17.65
CA GLU A 349 38.16 -3.83 -18.05
C GLU A 349 38.91 -3.30 -16.82
N HIS A 350 40.21 -3.09 -16.95
CA HIS A 350 41.04 -2.55 -15.89
C HIS A 350 41.57 -1.17 -16.26
N LEU A 351 41.10 -0.14 -15.55
CA LEU A 351 41.62 1.21 -15.71
C LEU A 351 42.98 1.30 -14.98
N PRO A 352 43.93 2.05 -15.54
CA PRO A 352 45.25 2.17 -14.97
C PRO A 352 45.27 2.95 -13.64
N ASP A 353 44.34 3.89 -13.48
CA ASP A 353 44.22 4.78 -12.33
C ASP A 353 42.74 4.94 -11.95
N ASN A 354 42.52 5.29 -10.67
CA ASN A 354 41.17 5.64 -10.19
C ASN A 354 40.65 6.92 -10.84
N ARG A 355 39.53 6.82 -11.57
CA ARG A 355 38.88 7.94 -12.27
C ARG A 355 37.54 8.33 -11.65
N GLY A 356 37.11 7.59 -10.64
CA GLY A 356 35.85 7.81 -9.95
C GLY A 356 34.69 6.96 -10.52
N ILE A 357 33.68 6.76 -9.69
CA ILE A 357 32.55 5.87 -9.97
C ILE A 357 31.80 6.23 -11.27
N ALA A 358 31.66 7.52 -11.58
CA ALA A 358 30.97 7.98 -12.78
C ALA A 358 31.69 7.58 -14.07
N GLU A 359 33.06 7.75 -14.13
CA GLU A 359 33.85 7.36 -15.31
C GLU A 359 33.93 5.82 -15.43
N ALA A 360 34.11 5.10 -14.34
CA ALA A 360 34.09 3.63 -14.34
C ALA A 360 32.75 3.08 -14.82
N SER A 361 31.63 3.70 -14.37
CA SER A 361 30.28 3.33 -14.84
C SER A 361 30.06 3.67 -16.32
N ALA A 362 30.61 4.77 -16.81
CA ALA A 362 30.56 5.14 -18.23
C ALA A 362 31.36 4.15 -19.09
N CYS A 363 32.53 3.70 -18.61
CA CYS A 363 33.32 2.67 -19.26
C CYS A 363 32.51 1.34 -19.30
N ALA A 364 31.92 0.91 -18.19
CA ALA A 364 31.07 -0.29 -18.14
C ALA A 364 29.88 -0.19 -19.12
N LEU A 365 29.29 0.99 -19.26
CA LEU A 365 28.23 1.24 -20.26
C LEU A 365 28.73 1.08 -21.70
N GLY A 366 29.98 1.48 -21.96
CA GLY A 366 30.62 1.26 -23.27
C GLY A 366 30.77 -0.21 -23.64
N MET A 367 30.96 -1.09 -22.65
CA MET A 367 31.05 -2.56 -22.81
C MET A 367 29.70 -3.24 -22.95
N ALA A 368 28.60 -2.58 -22.54
CA ALA A 368 27.27 -3.16 -22.49
C ALA A 368 26.67 -3.39 -23.88
N ASN A 369 26.22 -4.62 -24.14
CA ASN A 369 25.55 -5.02 -25.39
C ASN A 369 24.03 -5.25 -25.20
N GLY A 370 23.55 -5.26 -23.95
CA GLY A 370 22.16 -5.50 -23.64
C GLY A 370 21.20 -4.40 -24.12
N GLU A 371 19.97 -4.78 -24.37
CA GLU A 371 18.89 -3.82 -24.65
C GLU A 371 18.56 -2.98 -23.42
N PHE A 372 18.71 -3.59 -22.24
CA PHE A 372 18.55 -2.95 -20.95
C PHE A 372 19.85 -3.00 -20.15
N VAL A 373 20.01 -2.03 -19.28
CA VAL A 373 21.17 -1.87 -18.41
C VAL A 373 20.70 -1.78 -16.97
N GLY A 374 21.19 -2.70 -16.14
CA GLY A 374 20.99 -2.69 -14.68
C GLY A 374 22.22 -2.18 -13.94
N LEU A 375 22.03 -1.54 -12.80
CA LEU A 375 23.12 -1.00 -11.97
C LEU A 375 23.30 -1.87 -10.72
N LEU A 376 24.53 -2.29 -10.44
CA LEU A 376 24.88 -3.08 -9.26
C LEU A 376 26.19 -2.57 -8.68
N ASP A 377 26.17 -2.20 -7.41
CA ASP A 377 27.40 -1.85 -6.70
C ASP A 377 28.21 -3.10 -6.34
N HIS A 378 29.54 -2.93 -6.28
CA HIS A 378 30.50 -4.05 -6.16
C HIS A 378 30.49 -4.76 -4.80
N ASP A 379 29.79 -4.24 -3.80
CA ASP A 379 29.67 -4.80 -2.45
C ASP A 379 28.22 -5.22 -2.11
N ASP A 380 27.28 -5.08 -3.05
CA ASP A 380 25.87 -5.39 -2.91
C ASP A 380 25.46 -6.72 -3.56
N GLU A 381 24.20 -7.11 -3.41
CA GLU A 381 23.70 -8.38 -3.96
C GLU A 381 22.33 -8.19 -4.63
N LEU A 382 22.11 -8.91 -5.74
CA LEU A 382 20.77 -9.05 -6.35
C LEU A 382 20.05 -10.28 -5.79
N SER A 383 18.73 -10.17 -5.60
CA SER A 383 17.89 -11.35 -5.39
C SER A 383 17.94 -12.28 -6.61
N PRO A 384 17.90 -13.61 -6.45
CA PRO A 384 18.05 -14.55 -7.58
C PRO A 384 16.93 -14.46 -8.62
N ASP A 385 15.82 -13.82 -8.34
CA ASP A 385 14.70 -13.57 -9.25
C ASP A 385 14.71 -12.17 -9.89
N ALA A 386 15.69 -11.33 -9.61
CA ALA A 386 15.70 -9.92 -10.02
C ALA A 386 15.59 -9.76 -11.54
N LEU A 387 16.45 -10.39 -12.32
CA LEU A 387 16.44 -10.28 -13.77
C LEU A 387 15.25 -10.99 -14.42
N PHE A 388 14.71 -12.03 -13.78
CA PHE A 388 13.48 -12.69 -14.23
C PHE A 388 12.26 -11.76 -14.11
N GLU A 389 12.10 -11.07 -12.99
CA GLU A 389 10.99 -10.13 -12.79
C GLU A 389 11.09 -8.94 -13.75
N VAL A 390 12.29 -8.42 -14.01
CA VAL A 390 12.52 -7.40 -15.03
C VAL A 390 12.14 -7.90 -16.42
N ALA A 391 12.66 -9.06 -16.85
CA ALA A 391 12.37 -9.62 -18.18
C ALA A 391 10.87 -9.93 -18.34
N LYS A 392 10.22 -10.44 -17.32
CA LYS A 392 8.78 -10.72 -17.30
C LYS A 392 7.97 -9.42 -17.46
N LEU A 393 8.30 -8.35 -16.73
CA LEU A 393 7.61 -7.07 -16.82
C LEU A 393 7.78 -6.45 -18.21
N VAL A 394 8.99 -6.43 -18.76
CA VAL A 394 9.25 -5.93 -20.10
C VAL A 394 8.58 -6.81 -21.16
N GLY A 395 8.47 -8.13 -20.93
CA GLY A 395 7.73 -9.04 -21.79
C GLY A 395 6.24 -8.71 -21.89
N GLN A 396 5.65 -8.20 -20.80
CA GLN A 396 4.25 -7.75 -20.74
C GLN A 396 4.06 -6.36 -21.37
N ASN A 397 5.06 -5.49 -21.25
CA ASN A 397 5.04 -4.15 -21.82
C ASN A 397 6.43 -3.77 -22.36
N ARG A 398 6.60 -3.95 -23.67
CA ARG A 398 7.88 -3.74 -24.36
C ARG A 398 8.33 -2.26 -24.42
N ASP A 399 7.42 -1.35 -24.15
CA ASP A 399 7.69 0.09 -24.23
C ASP A 399 8.29 0.66 -22.94
N MET A 400 8.52 -0.17 -21.91
CA MET A 400 9.14 0.29 -20.67
C MET A 400 10.58 0.77 -20.91
N ASP A 401 10.91 1.91 -20.32
CA ASP A 401 12.22 2.53 -20.46
C ASP A 401 13.02 2.52 -19.16
N LEU A 402 12.35 2.74 -18.02
CA LEU A 402 12.93 2.71 -16.68
C LEU A 402 12.13 1.77 -15.79
N ILE A 403 12.82 0.88 -15.11
CA ILE A 403 12.26 -0.08 -14.17
C ILE A 403 13.04 0.05 -12.86
N TYR A 404 12.36 0.03 -11.73
CA TYR A 404 12.98 -0.02 -10.42
C TYR A 404 12.23 -0.96 -9.48
N SER A 405 12.91 -1.41 -8.43
CA SER A 405 12.34 -2.34 -7.45
C SER A 405 12.41 -1.82 -6.03
N ASP A 406 11.75 -2.52 -5.10
CA ASP A 406 12.01 -2.38 -3.68
C ASP A 406 13.41 -2.89 -3.34
N GLU A 407 13.93 -2.43 -2.19
CA GLU A 407 15.23 -2.84 -1.67
C GLU A 407 15.18 -3.09 -0.16
N ASP A 408 16.21 -3.73 0.37
CA ASP A 408 16.48 -3.79 1.81
C ASP A 408 17.97 -3.65 2.07
N LYS A 409 18.35 -3.65 3.33
CA LYS A 409 19.75 -3.66 3.71
C LYS A 409 20.18 -5.04 4.20
N ILE A 410 21.45 -5.38 3.96
CA ILE A 410 22.07 -6.62 4.42
C ILE A 410 23.29 -6.33 5.31
N GLU A 411 23.33 -6.89 6.51
CA GLU A 411 24.47 -6.81 7.42
C GLU A 411 25.61 -7.75 6.97
N PRO A 412 26.85 -7.55 7.47
CA PRO A 412 27.94 -8.50 7.24
C PRO A 412 27.63 -9.93 7.68
N THR A 413 26.73 -10.10 8.63
CA THR A 413 26.21 -11.40 9.11
C THR A 413 25.30 -12.11 8.11
N GLY A 414 24.85 -11.41 7.04
CA GLY A 414 23.83 -11.87 6.11
C GLY A 414 22.40 -11.62 6.57
N ARG A 415 22.16 -10.97 7.71
CA ARG A 415 20.84 -10.58 8.19
C ARG A 415 20.31 -9.43 7.34
N ARG A 416 19.06 -9.56 6.86
CA ARG A 416 18.35 -8.53 6.09
C ARG A 416 17.49 -7.68 7.02
N LEU A 417 17.45 -6.36 6.79
CA LEU A 417 16.78 -5.38 7.65
C LEU A 417 16.48 -4.10 6.86
N GLU A 418 15.79 -3.15 7.48
CA GLU A 418 15.47 -1.83 6.95
C GLU A 418 14.90 -1.89 5.53
N PRO A 419 13.76 -2.59 5.30
CA PRO A 419 13.17 -2.68 3.97
C PRO A 419 12.68 -1.33 3.50
N PHE A 420 12.90 -1.04 2.22
CA PHE A 420 12.35 0.11 1.56
C PHE A 420 11.34 -0.34 0.49
N PHE A 421 10.07 -0.40 0.88
CA PHE A 421 8.94 -0.62 -0.02
C PHE A 421 8.52 0.72 -0.63
N LYS A 422 8.86 0.89 -1.89
CA LYS A 422 8.75 2.16 -2.63
C LYS A 422 7.34 2.35 -3.20
N PRO A 423 6.90 3.59 -3.44
CA PRO A 423 5.71 3.84 -4.24
C PRO A 423 5.99 3.57 -5.73
N ASP A 424 4.92 3.47 -6.53
CA ASP A 424 5.02 3.62 -7.96
C ASP A 424 5.51 5.02 -8.33
N TRP A 425 5.67 5.29 -9.62
CA TRP A 425 6.25 6.54 -10.11
C TRP A 425 5.65 7.79 -9.47
N SER A 426 6.48 8.52 -8.75
CA SER A 426 6.16 9.76 -8.02
C SER A 426 7.20 10.84 -8.36
N PRO A 427 6.96 11.65 -9.40
CA PRO A 427 7.95 12.64 -9.89
C PRO A 427 8.35 13.67 -8.83
N ASP A 428 7.40 14.13 -7.99
CA ASP A 428 7.70 15.12 -6.96
C ASP A 428 8.46 14.51 -5.77
N LEU A 429 8.27 13.23 -5.49
CA LEU A 429 9.09 12.54 -4.52
C LEU A 429 10.52 12.39 -5.02
N LEU A 430 10.72 12.10 -6.32
CA LEU A 430 12.07 12.07 -6.91
C LEU A 430 12.75 13.45 -6.84
N LEU A 431 12.01 14.55 -6.99
CA LEU A 431 12.55 15.90 -6.82
C LEU A 431 12.84 16.25 -5.35
N SER A 432 12.32 15.48 -4.42
CA SER A 432 12.51 15.70 -2.98
C SER A 432 13.55 14.79 -2.36
N MET A 433 13.78 13.62 -2.94
CA MET A 433 14.79 12.64 -2.55
C MET A 433 14.96 11.57 -3.62
N ASN A 434 16.16 10.99 -3.73
CA ASN A 434 16.36 9.81 -4.56
C ASN A 434 15.70 8.59 -3.89
N TYR A 435 14.38 8.37 -4.11
CA TYR A 435 13.68 7.22 -3.56
C TYR A 435 13.80 5.96 -4.44
N ILE A 436 14.19 6.13 -5.69
CA ILE A 436 14.34 5.01 -6.65
C ILE A 436 15.51 4.13 -6.24
N THR A 437 16.67 4.72 -5.89
CA THR A 437 17.90 4.07 -5.43
C THR A 437 18.23 2.78 -6.22
N HIS A 438 17.96 1.58 -5.71
CA HIS A 438 18.25 0.26 -6.29
C HIS A 438 16.98 -0.61 -6.33
N PHE A 439 16.81 -1.63 -7.12
CA PHE A 439 17.55 -1.98 -8.31
C PHE A 439 17.01 -1.20 -9.51
N VAL A 440 17.87 -0.50 -10.22
CA VAL A 440 17.51 0.31 -11.40
C VAL A 440 17.87 -0.44 -12.66
N VAL A 441 16.93 -0.49 -13.61
CA VAL A 441 17.16 -1.01 -14.97
C VAL A 441 16.61 0.00 -15.98
N VAL A 442 17.46 0.43 -16.91
CA VAL A 442 17.14 1.46 -17.91
C VAL A 442 17.33 0.90 -19.31
N ARG A 443 16.46 1.26 -20.25
CA ARG A 443 16.69 0.98 -21.66
C ARG A 443 17.98 1.63 -22.13
N ARG A 444 18.91 0.85 -22.69
CA ARG A 444 20.28 1.29 -23.03
C ARG A 444 20.27 2.50 -23.96
N SER A 445 19.41 2.53 -24.97
CA SER A 445 19.31 3.66 -25.89
C SER A 445 18.96 4.97 -25.16
N LEU A 446 17.96 4.93 -24.25
CA LEU A 446 17.56 6.09 -23.45
C LEU A 446 18.69 6.54 -22.50
N LEU A 447 19.42 5.59 -21.91
CA LEU A 447 20.55 5.91 -21.03
C LEU A 447 21.65 6.64 -21.80
N ILE A 448 21.99 6.19 -23.01
CA ILE A 448 22.96 6.84 -23.90
C ILE A 448 22.44 8.22 -24.34
N GLU A 449 21.21 8.32 -24.80
CA GLU A 449 20.55 9.58 -25.21
C GLU A 449 20.47 10.60 -24.07
N SER A 450 20.40 10.13 -22.84
CA SER A 450 20.44 10.98 -21.64
C SER A 450 21.84 11.43 -21.27
N GLY A 451 22.87 11.02 -22.01
CA GLY A 451 24.27 11.42 -21.81
C GLY A 451 25.04 10.53 -20.81
N GLY A 452 24.51 9.34 -20.46
CA GLY A 452 25.19 8.38 -19.58
C GLY A 452 25.54 8.94 -18.20
N PHE A 453 26.60 8.45 -17.60
CA PHE A 453 27.11 8.93 -16.31
C PHE A 453 27.96 10.17 -16.48
N ARG A 454 27.85 11.13 -15.57
CA ARG A 454 28.61 12.40 -15.63
C ARG A 454 29.52 12.51 -14.41
N SER A 455 30.77 12.85 -14.60
CA SER A 455 31.69 13.21 -13.52
C SER A 455 31.25 14.51 -12.85
N GLY A 456 31.62 14.69 -11.57
CA GLY A 456 31.25 15.84 -10.76
C GLY A 456 29.98 15.66 -9.91
N TYR A 457 29.30 14.50 -10.01
CA TYR A 457 28.17 14.12 -9.21
C TYR A 457 28.45 12.87 -8.35
N ASP A 458 29.71 12.56 -8.12
CA ASP A 458 30.12 11.37 -7.38
C ASP A 458 29.47 11.31 -6.00
N GLY A 459 28.88 10.15 -5.67
CA GLY A 459 28.03 9.94 -4.51
C GLY A 459 26.53 10.24 -4.73
N SER A 460 26.17 10.86 -5.88
CA SER A 460 24.79 11.05 -6.36
C SER A 460 24.72 10.99 -7.90
N GLN A 461 25.66 10.27 -8.53
CA GLN A 461 25.74 10.10 -9.98
C GLN A 461 24.52 9.32 -10.53
N ASP A 462 23.97 8.41 -9.77
CA ASP A 462 22.73 7.69 -10.03
C ASP A 462 21.52 8.63 -10.00
N TYR A 463 21.47 9.53 -9.02
CA TYR A 463 20.40 10.52 -8.88
C TYR A 463 20.40 11.51 -10.06
N ASP A 464 21.58 12.04 -10.43
CA ASP A 464 21.73 12.87 -11.62
C ASP A 464 21.27 12.15 -12.89
N LEU A 465 21.66 10.87 -13.04
CA LEU A 465 21.23 10.04 -14.16
C LEU A 465 19.70 9.86 -14.17
N LEU A 466 19.09 9.49 -13.04
CA LEU A 466 17.64 9.30 -12.93
C LEU A 466 16.86 10.57 -13.25
N LEU A 467 17.31 11.73 -12.79
CA LEU A 467 16.69 13.02 -13.15
C LEU A 467 16.69 13.25 -14.67
N ARG A 468 17.81 12.98 -15.35
CA ARG A 468 17.93 13.15 -16.82
C ARG A 468 17.11 12.11 -17.60
N VAL A 469 17.10 10.87 -17.16
CA VAL A 469 16.32 9.79 -17.79
C VAL A 469 14.81 10.06 -17.67
N THR A 470 14.35 10.48 -16.49
CA THR A 470 12.92 10.74 -16.23
C THR A 470 12.41 12.04 -16.84
N GLU A 471 13.30 12.94 -17.25
CA GLU A 471 12.96 14.10 -18.10
C GLU A 471 12.65 13.71 -19.56
N ARG A 472 13.13 12.55 -20.02
CA ARG A 472 13.00 12.08 -21.41
C ARG A 472 11.95 11.00 -21.58
N SER A 473 11.59 10.27 -20.53
CA SER A 473 10.58 9.22 -20.61
C SER A 473 9.64 9.22 -19.39
N SER A 474 8.36 8.99 -19.69
CA SER A 474 7.31 8.70 -18.70
C SER A 474 6.96 7.20 -18.61
N ARG A 475 7.66 6.34 -19.37
CA ARG A 475 7.45 4.88 -19.40
C ARG A 475 8.27 4.22 -18.30
N ILE A 476 7.81 4.44 -17.07
CA ILE A 476 8.47 4.06 -15.82
C ILE A 476 7.61 3.03 -15.11
N ALA A 477 8.21 1.93 -14.65
CA ALA A 477 7.53 0.89 -13.92
C ALA A 477 8.25 0.54 -12.61
N HIS A 478 7.48 0.22 -11.59
CA HIS A 478 7.94 -0.27 -10.31
C HIS A 478 7.63 -1.77 -10.18
N ILE A 479 8.60 -2.54 -9.71
CA ILE A 479 8.41 -3.93 -9.31
C ILE A 479 8.34 -3.96 -7.77
N PRO A 480 7.15 -4.18 -7.16
CA PRO A 480 6.99 -4.14 -5.71
C PRO A 480 7.51 -5.43 -5.04
N LYS A 481 8.77 -5.73 -5.29
CA LYS A 481 9.53 -6.84 -4.71
C LYS A 481 10.91 -6.36 -4.30
N VAL A 482 11.43 -6.88 -3.20
CA VAL A 482 12.80 -6.62 -2.75
C VAL A 482 13.75 -7.45 -3.63
N LEU A 483 14.33 -6.80 -4.65
CA LEU A 483 15.22 -7.43 -5.62
C LEU A 483 16.69 -7.02 -5.47
N TYR A 484 16.98 -6.07 -4.58
CA TYR A 484 18.31 -5.57 -4.30
C TYR A 484 18.59 -5.53 -2.80
N HIS A 485 19.81 -5.90 -2.41
CA HIS A 485 20.25 -5.97 -1.03
C HIS A 485 21.45 -5.07 -0.83
N TRP A 486 21.21 -3.87 -0.28
CA TRP A 486 22.23 -2.87 -0.02
C TRP A 486 23.03 -3.22 1.24
N ARG A 487 24.36 -3.39 1.08
CA ARG A 487 25.20 -3.84 2.19
C ARG A 487 25.61 -2.71 3.12
N LYS A 488 25.44 -2.94 4.42
CA LYS A 488 26.00 -2.09 5.47
C LYS A 488 27.47 -2.43 5.70
N ALA A 489 28.38 -1.95 4.82
CA ALA A 489 29.82 -2.13 5.01
C ALA A 489 30.41 -0.94 5.79
N GLY A 490 31.41 -1.21 6.65
CA GLY A 490 32.13 -0.16 7.38
C GLY A 490 33.02 0.66 6.43
N GLY A 491 32.47 1.70 5.83
CA GLY A 491 33.17 2.54 4.82
C GLY A 491 32.23 3.05 3.72
N SER A 492 31.02 2.47 3.63
CA SER A 492 30.01 2.92 2.69
C SER A 492 29.42 4.30 3.07
N VAL A 493 28.85 5.00 2.10
CA VAL A 493 28.12 6.27 2.27
C VAL A 493 27.06 6.16 3.38
N ALA A 494 26.56 4.95 3.63
CA ALA A 494 25.58 4.68 4.69
C ALA A 494 26.11 4.96 6.11
N VAL A 495 27.42 4.97 6.36
CA VAL A 495 28.03 5.00 7.70
C VAL A 495 28.84 6.27 7.99
N SER A 496 29.47 6.92 6.99
CA SER A 496 30.35 8.07 7.20
C SER A 496 29.63 9.42 7.09
N PRO A 497 29.67 10.30 8.11
CA PRO A 497 29.07 11.64 8.04
C PRO A 497 29.67 12.53 6.94
N HIS A 498 30.94 12.36 6.60
CA HIS A 498 31.61 13.19 5.60
C HIS A 498 31.14 12.86 4.18
N TRP A 499 31.01 11.57 3.86
CA TRP A 499 30.47 11.14 2.56
C TRP A 499 29.00 11.50 2.39
N LYS A 500 28.23 11.48 3.48
CA LYS A 500 26.82 11.95 3.46
C LYS A 500 26.72 13.42 3.08
N SER A 501 27.61 14.27 3.56
CA SER A 501 27.63 15.69 3.23
C SER A 501 27.98 15.93 1.77
N HIS A 502 28.98 15.20 1.23
CA HIS A 502 29.39 15.34 -0.17
C HIS A 502 28.29 14.84 -1.13
N ALA A 503 27.74 13.65 -0.88
CA ALA A 503 26.64 13.11 -1.67
C ALA A 503 25.40 14.01 -1.63
N HIS A 504 25.10 14.60 -0.45
CA HIS A 504 23.99 15.56 -0.32
C HIS A 504 24.20 16.81 -1.21
N GLU A 505 25.41 17.37 -1.23
CA GLU A 505 25.71 18.54 -2.05
C GLU A 505 25.70 18.18 -3.55
N ALA A 506 26.24 17.02 -3.94
CA ALA A 506 26.17 16.53 -5.32
C ALA A 506 24.71 16.35 -5.78
N GLY A 507 23.84 15.80 -4.90
CA GLY A 507 22.42 15.68 -5.19
C GLY A 507 21.69 17.02 -5.29
N ARG A 508 22.06 18.01 -4.48
CA ARG A 508 21.55 19.38 -4.59
C ARG A 508 21.92 20.00 -5.95
N HIS A 509 23.18 19.88 -6.39
CA HIS A 509 23.62 20.33 -7.70
C HIS A 509 22.91 19.59 -8.84
N ALA A 510 22.69 18.28 -8.72
CA ALA A 510 21.94 17.51 -9.72
C ALA A 510 20.50 18.05 -9.89
N LEU A 511 19.85 18.45 -8.79
CA LEU A 511 18.52 19.06 -8.83
C LEU A 511 18.54 20.47 -9.40
N GLU A 512 19.53 21.30 -9.08
CA GLU A 512 19.70 22.63 -9.68
C GLU A 512 19.83 22.54 -11.20
N ASP A 513 20.68 21.63 -11.67
CA ASP A 513 20.82 21.33 -13.10
C ASP A 513 19.51 20.85 -13.72
N ALA A 514 18.77 19.99 -13.01
CA ALA A 514 17.47 19.51 -13.46
C ALA A 514 16.46 20.66 -13.60
N MET A 515 16.43 21.59 -12.65
CA MET A 515 15.57 22.76 -12.74
C MET A 515 15.96 23.66 -13.90
N GLN A 516 17.26 23.85 -14.14
CA GLN A 516 17.75 24.61 -15.28
C GLN A 516 17.37 23.97 -16.61
N ARG A 517 17.56 22.65 -16.78
CA ARG A 517 17.16 21.91 -17.99
C ARG A 517 15.66 21.99 -18.27
N ARG A 518 14.82 21.98 -17.21
CA ARG A 518 13.36 22.13 -17.30
C ARG A 518 12.91 23.58 -17.55
N GLY A 519 13.83 24.53 -17.58
CA GLY A 519 13.49 25.95 -17.70
C GLY A 519 12.71 26.49 -16.49
N SER A 520 12.75 25.82 -15.35
CA SER A 520 12.01 26.19 -14.16
C SER A 520 12.79 27.19 -13.32
N ALA A 521 12.21 28.36 -13.08
CA ALA A 521 12.78 29.35 -12.16
C ALA A 521 12.57 28.86 -10.71
N ALA A 522 13.55 28.14 -10.18
CA ALA A 522 13.48 27.55 -8.84
C ALA A 522 14.86 27.58 -8.15
N SER A 523 14.86 27.55 -6.82
CA SER A 523 16.03 27.25 -6.00
C SER A 523 15.87 25.91 -5.29
N VAL A 524 16.99 25.28 -4.95
CA VAL A 524 17.03 23.99 -4.27
C VAL A 524 17.59 24.16 -2.87
N ASP A 525 16.77 23.97 -1.86
CA ASP A 525 17.19 23.95 -0.46
C ASP A 525 17.43 22.49 -0.02
N GLY A 526 18.64 22.16 0.42
CA GLY A 526 18.92 20.93 1.15
C GLY A 526 18.65 21.14 2.64
N PHE A 527 17.77 20.35 3.26
CA PHE A 527 17.42 20.54 4.67
C PHE A 527 17.79 19.37 5.58
N ASP A 528 18.11 18.21 4.99
CA ASP A 528 18.66 17.05 5.70
C ASP A 528 19.34 16.13 4.70
N ALA A 529 20.13 15.16 5.17
CA ALA A 529 20.90 14.25 4.32
C ALA A 529 20.02 13.56 3.27
N GLY A 530 20.26 13.88 1.99
CA GLY A 530 19.52 13.31 0.85
C GLY A 530 18.08 13.82 0.69
N ARG A 531 17.67 14.86 1.43
CA ARG A 531 16.34 15.47 1.32
C ARG A 531 16.41 16.91 0.86
N TYR A 532 15.53 17.29 -0.07
CA TYR A 532 15.56 18.56 -0.76
C TYR A 532 14.17 19.17 -0.87
N ARG A 533 14.12 20.49 -0.92
CA ARG A 533 12.95 21.29 -1.24
C ARG A 533 13.21 22.08 -2.50
N ILE A 534 12.39 21.89 -3.51
CA ILE A 534 12.36 22.78 -4.68
C ILE A 534 11.44 23.96 -4.36
N ARG A 535 12.00 25.16 -4.38
CA ARG A 535 11.27 26.41 -4.20
C ARG A 535 11.04 27.08 -5.54
N TYR A 536 9.87 26.87 -6.10
CA TYR A 536 9.51 27.50 -7.35
C TYR A 536 9.25 28.99 -7.14
N LYS A 537 9.89 29.83 -7.95
CA LYS A 537 9.63 31.27 -7.96
C LYS A 537 8.19 31.50 -8.40
N LEU A 538 7.45 32.32 -7.64
CA LEU A 538 6.08 32.65 -8.03
C LEU A 538 6.08 33.55 -9.27
N GLU A 539 5.25 33.21 -10.23
CA GLU A 539 5.02 34.00 -11.43
C GLU A 539 4.06 35.16 -11.10
N GLY A 540 4.63 36.34 -10.99
CA GLY A 540 3.87 37.51 -10.54
C GLY A 540 3.47 37.44 -9.06
N ALA A 541 2.26 37.93 -8.77
CA ALA A 541 1.66 37.87 -7.44
C ALA A 541 0.16 37.50 -7.59
N PRO A 542 -0.15 36.22 -7.89
CA PRO A 542 -1.50 35.79 -8.16
C PRO A 542 -2.42 35.99 -6.93
N LEU A 543 -3.69 36.35 -7.16
CA LEU A 543 -4.66 36.47 -6.09
C LEU A 543 -5.15 35.07 -5.67
N VAL A 544 -5.20 34.82 -4.35
CA VAL A 544 -5.76 33.59 -3.78
C VAL A 544 -7.09 33.92 -3.11
N SER A 545 -8.17 33.24 -3.52
CA SER A 545 -9.46 33.31 -2.83
C SER A 545 -9.54 32.17 -1.81
N ILE A 546 -9.54 32.49 -0.54
CA ILE A 546 -9.68 31.57 0.59
C ILE A 546 -11.16 31.43 0.92
N ILE A 547 -11.72 30.27 0.70
CA ILE A 547 -13.17 29.99 0.81
C ILE A 547 -13.39 29.20 2.10
N ILE A 548 -14.19 29.76 3.01
CA ILE A 548 -14.40 29.20 4.37
C ILE A 548 -15.91 29.00 4.60
N PRO A 549 -16.42 27.77 4.48
CA PRO A 549 -17.78 27.46 4.90
C PRO A 549 -17.86 27.46 6.43
N THR A 550 -18.90 28.04 6.98
CA THR A 550 -19.13 28.12 8.43
C THR A 550 -20.60 27.99 8.81
N ARG A 551 -20.87 27.49 9.98
CA ARG A 551 -22.17 27.54 10.63
C ARG A 551 -21.96 27.56 12.15
N ASP A 552 -22.37 28.65 12.78
CA ASP A 552 -22.13 28.83 14.20
C ASP A 552 -20.64 28.67 14.54
N ALA A 553 -20.24 28.03 15.64
CA ALA A 553 -18.84 27.75 16.02
C ALA A 553 -17.92 29.00 16.08
N LEU A 554 -18.40 30.08 16.73
CA LEU A 554 -17.75 31.39 16.82
C LEU A 554 -16.24 31.32 17.15
N SER A 555 -15.88 30.58 18.20
CA SER A 555 -14.48 30.51 18.68
C SER A 555 -13.51 29.92 17.64
N LEU A 556 -13.95 28.91 16.89
CA LEU A 556 -13.14 28.29 15.84
C LEU A 556 -13.00 29.23 14.64
N LEU A 557 -14.12 29.85 14.21
CA LEU A 557 -14.07 30.82 13.10
C LEU A 557 -13.19 32.03 13.44
N GLN A 558 -13.28 32.56 14.67
CA GLN A 558 -12.42 33.66 15.13
C GLN A 558 -10.94 33.26 15.08
N GLN A 559 -10.60 32.10 15.62
CA GLN A 559 -9.24 31.59 15.63
C GLN A 559 -8.70 31.35 14.20
N CYS A 560 -9.52 30.82 13.31
CA CYS A 560 -9.21 30.67 11.90
C CYS A 560 -8.90 31.99 11.23
N VAL A 561 -9.82 32.95 11.24
CA VAL A 561 -9.67 34.27 10.59
C VAL A 561 -8.49 35.02 11.17
N GLN A 562 -8.36 35.12 12.50
CA GLN A 562 -7.24 35.79 13.16
C GLN A 562 -5.89 35.17 12.79
N SER A 563 -5.81 33.82 12.71
CA SER A 563 -4.58 33.16 12.31
C SER A 563 -4.21 33.45 10.86
N LEU A 564 -5.18 33.55 9.96
CA LEU A 564 -4.98 33.92 8.57
C LEU A 564 -4.43 35.35 8.45
N GLU A 565 -5.05 36.31 9.14
CA GLU A 565 -4.64 37.73 9.10
C GLU A 565 -3.24 37.97 9.70
N HIS A 566 -2.89 37.29 10.81
CA HIS A 566 -1.64 37.55 11.53
C HIS A 566 -0.47 36.65 11.11
N LYS A 567 -0.78 35.43 10.56
CA LYS A 567 0.24 34.43 10.26
C LYS A 567 0.32 34.08 8.76
N THR A 568 -0.16 34.92 7.86
CA THR A 568 0.02 34.74 6.42
C THR A 568 0.94 35.82 5.87
N ALA A 569 2.15 35.43 5.43
CA ALA A 569 3.12 36.36 4.87
C ALA A 569 2.78 36.78 3.43
N TYR A 570 2.08 35.94 2.69
CA TYR A 570 1.65 36.24 1.33
C TYR A 570 0.45 37.19 1.35
N GLY A 571 0.64 38.44 0.89
CA GLY A 571 -0.34 39.50 1.09
C GLY A 571 -1.44 39.60 0.02
N ARG A 572 -1.40 38.81 -1.05
CA ARG A 572 -2.42 38.87 -2.11
C ARG A 572 -3.45 37.73 -1.99
N TYR A 573 -4.31 37.86 -1.01
CA TYR A 573 -5.46 36.96 -0.83
C TYR A 573 -6.73 37.74 -0.47
N GLU A 574 -7.89 37.16 -0.73
CA GLU A 574 -9.19 37.56 -0.24
C GLU A 574 -9.81 36.43 0.58
N LEU A 575 -10.60 36.77 1.59
CA LEU A 575 -11.39 35.82 2.36
C LEU A 575 -12.84 35.87 1.91
N ILE A 576 -13.44 34.69 1.64
CA ILE A 576 -14.84 34.50 1.28
C ILE A 576 -15.45 33.56 2.31
N ILE A 577 -16.20 34.10 3.25
CA ILE A 577 -16.86 33.34 4.31
C ILE A 577 -18.28 33.03 3.89
N LEU A 578 -18.65 31.76 3.93
CA LEU A 578 -19.93 31.24 3.51
C LEU A 578 -20.73 30.77 4.74
N ASP A 579 -21.61 31.66 5.24
CA ASP A 579 -22.46 31.42 6.40
C ASP A 579 -23.65 30.52 6.04
N ASN A 580 -23.60 29.24 6.39
CA ASN A 580 -24.71 28.31 6.17
C ASN A 580 -25.77 28.43 7.31
N GLU A 581 -26.46 29.55 7.36
CA GLU A 581 -27.57 29.86 8.27
C GLU A 581 -27.18 29.75 9.76
N SER A 582 -26.10 30.43 10.18
CA SER A 582 -25.79 30.61 11.59
C SER A 582 -26.95 31.26 12.34
N ARG A 583 -27.19 30.82 13.57
CA ARG A 583 -28.30 31.26 14.43
C ARG A 583 -27.82 31.81 15.78
N ASP A 584 -26.56 31.50 16.15
CA ASP A 584 -25.98 32.07 17.37
C ASP A 584 -25.77 33.57 17.21
N PRO A 585 -26.39 34.43 18.08
CA PRO A 585 -26.29 35.87 17.98
C PRO A 585 -24.86 36.41 18.04
N ALA A 586 -23.99 35.76 18.80
CA ALA A 586 -22.59 36.18 18.90
C ALA A 586 -21.83 35.91 17.59
N THR A 587 -22.09 34.75 16.96
CA THR A 587 -21.55 34.42 15.64
C THR A 587 -22.04 35.40 14.56
N MET A 588 -23.35 35.72 14.56
CA MET A 588 -23.91 36.68 13.61
C MET A 588 -23.28 38.07 13.74
N LYS A 589 -23.15 38.58 14.98
CA LYS A 589 -22.47 39.86 15.26
C LYS A 589 -21.01 39.85 14.79
N TYR A 590 -20.31 38.72 14.96
CA TYR A 590 -18.93 38.58 14.47
C TYR A 590 -18.87 38.61 12.95
N LEU A 591 -19.76 37.89 12.26
CA LEU A 591 -19.86 37.88 10.80
C LEU A 591 -20.16 39.26 10.22
N GLU A 592 -21.02 40.07 10.89
CA GLU A 592 -21.26 41.48 10.54
C GLU A 592 -19.97 42.32 10.65
N ALA A 593 -19.19 42.09 11.69
CA ALA A 593 -17.91 42.81 11.87
C ALA A 593 -16.87 42.40 10.79
N VAL A 594 -16.75 41.10 10.50
CA VAL A 594 -15.85 40.59 9.46
C VAL A 594 -16.27 41.04 8.05
N ALA A 595 -17.57 41.25 7.80
CA ALA A 595 -18.09 41.76 6.54
C ALA A 595 -17.61 43.18 6.19
N LEU A 596 -17.06 43.94 7.14
CA LEU A 596 -16.47 45.25 6.88
C LEU A 596 -15.12 45.18 6.11
N THR A 597 -14.44 44.02 6.19
CA THR A 597 -13.10 43.85 5.60
C THR A 597 -13.01 42.67 4.63
N HIS A 598 -13.92 41.71 4.74
CA HIS A 598 -13.92 40.48 3.94
C HIS A 598 -15.31 40.20 3.32
N GLN A 599 -15.36 39.30 2.37
CA GLN A 599 -16.63 38.88 1.79
C GLN A 599 -17.33 37.87 2.73
N VAL A 600 -18.58 38.18 3.11
CA VAL A 600 -19.44 37.28 3.88
C VAL A 600 -20.74 37.08 3.12
N HIS A 601 -21.04 35.82 2.78
CA HIS A 601 -22.26 35.48 2.05
C HIS A 601 -23.07 34.48 2.83
N ARG A 602 -24.37 34.81 3.03
CA ARG A 602 -25.31 33.86 3.63
C ARG A 602 -25.77 32.83 2.62
N VAL A 603 -25.67 31.56 2.98
CA VAL A 603 -26.01 30.40 2.14
C VAL A 603 -27.17 29.65 2.79
N PRO A 604 -28.39 29.76 2.28
CA PRO A 604 -29.55 29.10 2.84
C PRO A 604 -29.56 27.60 2.51
N GLY A 605 -30.22 26.81 3.36
CA GLY A 605 -30.52 25.43 3.13
C GLY A 605 -29.68 24.45 3.93
N LYS A 606 -29.90 23.13 3.70
CA LYS A 606 -29.17 22.07 4.37
C LYS A 606 -27.69 22.11 4.02
N PHE A 607 -26.83 21.75 4.99
CA PHE A 607 -25.40 21.68 4.77
C PHE A 607 -25.08 20.74 3.60
N ASN A 608 -24.29 21.23 2.68
CA ASN A 608 -23.71 20.47 1.60
C ASN A 608 -22.36 21.12 1.26
N PHE A 609 -21.27 20.49 1.68
CA PHE A 609 -19.90 21.01 1.51
C PHE A 609 -19.62 21.38 0.05
N SER A 610 -19.95 20.47 -0.87
CA SER A 610 -19.72 20.65 -2.30
C SER A 610 -20.47 21.87 -2.86
N THR A 611 -21.76 21.97 -2.57
CA THR A 611 -22.59 23.10 -3.06
C THR A 611 -22.14 24.42 -2.48
N ILE A 612 -21.82 24.47 -1.19
CA ILE A 612 -21.38 25.69 -0.51
C ILE A 612 -20.05 26.17 -1.10
N ASN A 613 -19.06 25.26 -1.22
CA ASN A 613 -17.76 25.62 -1.76
C ASN A 613 -17.80 25.97 -3.26
N ASN A 614 -18.65 25.30 -4.06
CA ASN A 614 -18.88 25.69 -5.46
C ASN A 614 -19.46 27.11 -5.57
N LEU A 615 -20.38 27.49 -4.67
CA LEU A 615 -20.88 28.86 -4.61
C LEU A 615 -19.76 29.84 -4.23
N GLY A 616 -18.90 29.51 -3.27
CA GLY A 616 -17.73 30.31 -2.91
C GLY A 616 -16.79 30.51 -4.10
N ALA A 617 -16.49 29.41 -4.82
CA ALA A 617 -15.69 29.47 -6.03
C ALA A 617 -16.25 30.40 -7.11
N SER A 618 -17.59 30.42 -7.28
CA SER A 618 -18.27 31.31 -8.24
C SER A 618 -18.21 32.79 -7.83
N ARG A 619 -17.90 33.11 -6.57
CA ARG A 619 -17.76 34.48 -6.03
C ARG A 619 -16.30 34.93 -5.96
N ALA A 620 -15.38 34.01 -6.21
CA ALA A 620 -13.96 34.22 -6.11
C ALA A 620 -13.43 35.08 -7.27
N ASN A 621 -12.50 35.98 -6.95
CA ASN A 621 -11.79 36.78 -7.93
C ASN A 621 -10.36 36.28 -8.18
N GLY A 622 -9.87 35.40 -7.31
CA GLY A 622 -8.48 34.89 -7.34
C GLY A 622 -8.22 33.95 -8.51
N ASP A 623 -6.97 33.90 -8.92
CA ASP A 623 -6.43 32.93 -9.88
C ASP A 623 -6.36 31.50 -9.27
N PHE A 624 -6.24 31.45 -7.95
CA PHE A 624 -6.21 30.24 -7.15
C PHE A 624 -7.34 30.24 -6.13
N LEU A 625 -7.97 29.08 -5.97
CA LEU A 625 -8.97 28.81 -4.94
C LEU A 625 -8.30 27.99 -3.83
N LEU A 626 -8.52 28.40 -2.59
CA LEU A 626 -8.12 27.62 -1.41
C LEU A 626 -9.38 27.32 -0.59
N PHE A 627 -9.80 26.08 -0.58
CA PHE A 627 -10.86 25.59 0.29
C PHE A 627 -10.26 25.33 1.67
N LEU A 628 -10.85 25.94 2.69
CA LEU A 628 -10.35 25.91 4.07
C LEU A 628 -11.50 25.72 5.05
N ASN A 629 -11.39 24.74 5.94
CA ASN A 629 -12.37 24.57 7.01
C ASN A 629 -12.26 25.72 8.03
N ASN A 630 -13.38 26.07 8.68
CA ASN A 630 -13.45 27.13 9.70
C ASN A 630 -12.78 26.75 11.05
N ASP A 631 -12.36 25.51 11.22
CA ASP A 631 -11.67 24.98 12.41
C ASP A 631 -10.17 24.71 12.15
N VAL A 632 -9.61 25.35 11.14
CA VAL A 632 -8.17 25.32 10.83
C VAL A 632 -7.47 26.54 11.41
N GLN A 633 -6.25 26.35 11.93
CA GLN A 633 -5.41 27.43 12.46
C GLN A 633 -4.01 27.37 11.82
N VAL A 634 -3.58 28.48 11.25
CA VAL A 634 -2.25 28.65 10.64
C VAL A 634 -1.16 28.63 11.72
N LEU A 635 -0.08 27.86 11.48
CA LEU A 635 1.08 27.78 12.34
C LEU A 635 2.25 28.64 11.82
N GLU A 636 2.61 28.50 10.55
CA GLU A 636 3.79 29.08 9.96
C GLU A 636 3.45 30.16 8.92
N ARG A 637 4.18 31.28 8.92
CA ARG A 637 3.89 32.43 8.06
C ARG A 637 4.00 32.17 6.55
N GLY A 638 4.87 31.22 6.14
CA GLY A 638 5.15 30.91 4.75
C GLY A 638 4.18 29.90 4.08
N TRP A 639 3.20 29.40 4.80
CA TRP A 639 2.35 28.29 4.38
C TRP A 639 1.65 28.48 3.02
N LEU A 640 1.07 29.67 2.81
CA LEU A 640 0.30 29.98 1.59
C LEU A 640 1.23 30.06 0.37
N GLY A 641 2.41 30.66 0.54
CA GLY A 641 3.46 30.67 -0.49
C GLY A 641 3.93 29.26 -0.85
N ALA A 642 4.13 28.38 0.15
CA ALA A 642 4.53 27.00 -0.07
C ALA A 642 3.48 26.17 -0.84
N MET A 643 2.21 26.46 -0.68
CA MET A 643 1.14 25.85 -1.49
C MET A 643 1.14 26.44 -2.92
N LEU A 644 1.27 27.76 -3.07
CA LEU A 644 1.33 28.43 -4.36
C LEU A 644 2.52 27.96 -5.21
N GLU A 645 3.71 27.81 -4.60
CA GLU A 645 4.92 27.25 -5.25
C GLU A 645 4.58 25.99 -6.05
N GLN A 646 3.73 25.13 -5.51
CA GLN A 646 3.32 23.89 -6.17
C GLN A 646 2.11 24.08 -7.10
N ALA A 647 1.10 24.83 -6.67
CA ALA A 647 -0.17 24.96 -7.37
C ALA A 647 -0.07 25.70 -8.73
N GLN A 648 0.94 26.58 -8.89
CA GLN A 648 1.16 27.32 -10.14
C GLN A 648 1.65 26.44 -11.31
N ARG A 649 2.21 25.27 -11.01
CA ARG A 649 2.74 24.35 -12.02
C ARG A 649 1.61 23.78 -12.87
N SER A 650 1.77 23.78 -14.19
CA SER A 650 0.71 23.43 -15.14
C SER A 650 0.18 21.99 -14.98
N GLU A 651 1.05 21.07 -14.60
CA GLU A 651 0.75 19.65 -14.38
C GLU A 651 0.08 19.36 -13.03
N VAL A 652 0.03 20.33 -12.10
CA VAL A 652 -0.53 20.14 -10.76
C VAL A 652 -2.02 20.49 -10.77
N GLY A 653 -2.85 19.56 -10.33
CA GLY A 653 -4.30 19.75 -10.19
C GLY A 653 -4.70 20.30 -8.83
N ALA A 654 -4.19 19.73 -7.75
CA ALA A 654 -4.47 20.18 -6.39
C ALA A 654 -3.28 20.01 -5.46
N VAL A 655 -3.22 20.87 -4.43
CA VAL A 655 -2.17 20.86 -3.39
C VAL A 655 -2.84 20.81 -2.02
N GLY A 656 -2.39 19.87 -1.16
CA GLY A 656 -2.79 19.77 0.24
C GLY A 656 -1.66 20.09 1.20
N ALA A 657 -2.01 20.61 2.35
CA ALA A 657 -1.11 20.98 3.44
C ALA A 657 -0.89 19.82 4.43
N LYS A 658 0.15 19.91 5.27
CA LYS A 658 0.31 19.06 6.46
C LYS A 658 -0.64 19.57 7.54
N LEU A 659 -1.61 18.74 7.94
CA LEU A 659 -2.51 19.10 9.03
C LEU A 659 -2.15 18.31 10.28
N LEU A 660 -2.15 19.01 11.41
CA LEU A 660 -1.86 18.46 12.73
C LEU A 660 -3.10 18.54 13.61
N TYR A 661 -3.25 17.57 14.49
CA TYR A 661 -4.11 17.69 15.65
C TYR A 661 -3.54 18.72 16.65
N PRO A 662 -4.35 19.31 17.54
CA PRO A 662 -3.85 20.26 18.56
C PRO A 662 -2.78 19.69 19.48
N ASP A 663 -2.67 18.37 19.58
CA ASP A 663 -1.63 17.68 20.37
C ASP A 663 -0.31 17.46 19.60
N GLY A 664 -0.20 18.00 18.38
CA GLY A 664 1.00 17.93 17.54
C GLY A 664 1.15 16.65 16.73
N ARG A 665 0.19 15.72 16.80
CA ARG A 665 0.20 14.54 15.93
C ARG A 665 -0.32 14.86 14.53
N ILE A 666 0.20 14.14 13.53
CA ILE A 666 -0.26 14.27 12.15
C ILE A 666 -1.72 13.83 12.04
N GLN A 667 -2.55 14.66 11.45
CA GLN A 667 -3.91 14.34 11.06
C GLN A 667 -3.96 14.00 9.56
N HIS A 668 -3.28 14.79 8.74
CA HIS A 668 -3.25 14.64 7.30
C HIS A 668 -1.86 14.90 6.74
N ALA A 669 -1.39 13.94 5.94
CA ALA A 669 -0.22 14.06 5.07
C ALA A 669 -0.48 13.33 3.74
N GLY A 670 -1.62 13.63 3.08
CA GLY A 670 -2.12 12.95 1.89
C GLY A 670 -3.12 11.84 2.20
N ILE A 671 -3.92 11.46 1.21
CA ILE A 671 -4.92 10.39 1.30
C ILE A 671 -4.47 9.22 0.44
N VAL A 672 -4.58 8.01 1.02
CA VAL A 672 -4.28 6.72 0.40
C VAL A 672 -5.59 5.96 0.15
N LEU A 673 -5.74 5.43 -1.07
CA LEU A 673 -6.88 4.61 -1.47
C LEU A 673 -6.74 3.17 -0.91
N GLY A 674 -7.85 2.61 -0.44
CA GLY A 674 -7.91 1.24 0.08
C GLY A 674 -7.52 1.11 1.56
N LEU A 675 -7.04 2.17 2.24
CA LEU A 675 -6.83 2.12 3.68
C LEU A 675 -8.16 1.99 4.43
N LEU A 676 -8.15 1.17 5.49
CA LEU A 676 -9.30 0.92 6.37
C LEU A 676 -10.57 0.47 5.62
N GLY A 677 -10.39 -0.14 4.45
CA GLY A 677 -11.49 -0.59 3.61
C GLY A 677 -12.20 0.53 2.82
N GLY A 678 -11.55 1.69 2.65
CA GLY A 678 -12.07 2.84 1.90
C GLY A 678 -10.97 3.80 1.52
N THR A 679 -10.86 4.92 2.21
CA THR A 679 -9.77 5.90 2.10
C THR A 679 -9.27 6.27 3.49
N GLY A 680 -7.96 6.47 3.64
CA GLY A 680 -7.38 6.85 4.93
C GLY A 680 -6.30 7.92 4.77
N HIS A 681 -6.01 8.61 5.86
CA HIS A 681 -4.96 9.63 5.89
C HIS A 681 -3.60 8.99 6.17
N ALA A 682 -2.62 9.28 5.32
CA ALA A 682 -1.26 8.82 5.52
C ALA A 682 -0.68 9.37 6.83
N PHE A 683 0.02 8.53 7.60
CA PHE A 683 0.72 8.87 8.85
C PHE A 683 -0.18 9.40 9.97
N ARG A 684 -1.48 9.17 9.92
CA ARG A 684 -2.41 9.66 10.93
C ARG A 684 -2.04 9.18 12.32
N PHE A 685 -2.09 10.09 13.29
CA PHE A 685 -1.74 9.91 14.70
C PHE A 685 -0.24 9.71 15.00
N GLN A 686 0.65 9.73 14.00
CA GLN A 686 2.08 9.78 14.25
C GLN A 686 2.48 11.17 14.76
N ARG A 687 3.56 11.23 15.51
CA ARG A 687 4.11 12.52 15.97
C ARG A 687 4.72 13.26 14.77
N SER A 688 4.49 14.56 14.67
CA SER A 688 5.01 15.35 13.55
C SER A 688 6.51 15.65 13.66
N ASP A 689 7.11 15.46 14.84
CA ASP A 689 8.54 15.62 15.12
C ASP A 689 9.32 14.30 15.04
N GLU A 690 8.66 13.18 14.77
CA GLU A 690 9.28 11.89 14.49
C GLU A 690 9.29 11.64 12.97
N PRO A 691 10.40 11.16 12.38
CA PRO A 691 10.42 10.82 10.97
C PRO A 691 9.39 9.73 10.68
N GLY A 692 8.55 9.93 9.69
CA GLY A 692 7.65 8.92 9.17
C GLY A 692 8.43 7.86 8.37
N TYR A 693 7.71 6.89 7.80
CA TYR A 693 8.28 5.88 6.92
C TYR A 693 9.15 6.54 5.84
N HIS A 694 10.46 6.29 5.87
CA HIS A 694 11.46 6.91 5.01
C HIS A 694 11.32 8.44 4.84
N SER A 695 10.86 9.13 5.88
CA SER A 695 10.63 10.59 5.89
C SER A 695 9.58 11.11 4.89
N PHE A 696 8.70 10.25 4.39
CA PHE A 696 7.66 10.66 3.42
C PHE A 696 6.64 11.64 3.97
N SER A 697 6.53 11.80 5.30
CA SER A 697 5.74 12.86 5.94
C SER A 697 6.37 14.25 5.85
N ASP A 698 7.69 14.34 5.51
CA ASP A 698 8.49 15.56 5.62
C ASP A 698 9.01 16.09 4.27
N VAL A 699 8.60 15.46 3.18
CA VAL A 699 8.98 15.82 1.81
C VAL A 699 7.76 16.07 0.94
N VAL A 700 7.92 16.90 -0.10
CA VAL A 700 6.89 17.06 -1.14
C VAL A 700 6.76 15.77 -1.91
N ARG A 701 5.53 15.29 -2.10
CA ARG A 701 5.29 14.04 -2.84
C ARG A 701 3.92 14.01 -3.51
N ASN A 702 3.78 13.13 -4.46
CA ASN A 702 2.49 12.84 -5.07
C ASN A 702 1.65 11.96 -4.15
N CYS A 703 0.34 12.14 -4.20
CA CYS A 703 -0.63 11.33 -3.48
C CYS A 703 -1.91 11.15 -4.31
N SER A 704 -2.76 10.21 -3.92
CA SER A 704 -3.99 9.95 -4.66
C SER A 704 -5.05 11.02 -4.46
N ALA A 705 -5.09 11.59 -3.24
CA ALA A 705 -5.95 12.72 -2.92
C ALA A 705 -5.39 13.49 -1.72
N VAL A 706 -5.94 14.70 -1.51
CA VAL A 706 -5.70 15.56 -0.34
C VAL A 706 -7.04 16.03 0.23
N THR A 707 -7.06 16.35 1.53
CA THR A 707 -8.30 16.71 2.22
C THR A 707 -8.81 18.10 1.87
N GLY A 708 -10.12 18.24 1.71
CA GLY A 708 -10.81 19.52 1.54
C GLY A 708 -10.71 20.46 2.73
N ALA A 709 -10.19 19.99 3.86
CA ALA A 709 -9.93 20.85 5.03
C ALA A 709 -8.89 21.95 4.75
N CYS A 710 -7.93 21.71 3.82
CA CYS A 710 -6.99 22.69 3.27
C CYS A 710 -6.51 22.23 1.89
N LEU A 711 -7.20 22.63 0.84
CA LEU A 711 -6.95 22.23 -0.55
C LEU A 711 -6.86 23.46 -1.45
N MET A 712 -5.71 23.62 -2.13
CA MET A 712 -5.50 24.66 -3.13
C MET A 712 -5.58 24.10 -4.54
N ILE A 713 -6.22 24.83 -5.45
CA ILE A 713 -6.37 24.49 -6.86
C ILE A 713 -6.41 25.76 -7.71
N ARG A 714 -5.89 25.73 -8.94
CA ARG A 714 -6.11 26.82 -9.89
C ARG A 714 -7.59 26.95 -10.22
N ARG A 715 -8.11 28.17 -10.24
CA ARG A 715 -9.53 28.42 -10.53
C ARG A 715 -9.95 27.81 -11.88
N GLN A 716 -9.21 28.03 -12.93
CA GLN A 716 -9.51 27.47 -14.25
C GLN A 716 -9.61 25.94 -14.23
N VAL A 717 -8.69 25.26 -13.54
CA VAL A 717 -8.71 23.78 -13.42
C VAL A 717 -9.95 23.31 -12.64
N PHE A 718 -10.33 24.05 -11.59
CA PHE A 718 -11.53 23.75 -10.81
C PHE A 718 -12.82 23.92 -11.64
N GLU A 719 -12.89 24.98 -12.45
CA GLU A 719 -14.01 25.24 -13.36
C GLU A 719 -14.09 24.18 -14.47
N ASP A 720 -12.95 23.86 -15.10
CA ASP A 720 -12.85 22.86 -16.18
C ASP A 720 -13.23 21.45 -15.74
N ILE A 721 -12.98 21.09 -14.46
CA ILE A 721 -13.37 19.79 -13.90
C ILE A 721 -14.84 19.77 -13.45
N GLY A 722 -15.52 20.92 -13.42
CA GLY A 722 -16.92 21.08 -13.00
C GLY A 722 -17.09 21.21 -11.49
N GLY A 723 -16.04 21.59 -10.74
CA GLY A 723 -16.07 21.80 -9.29
C GLY A 723 -16.25 20.52 -8.48
N PHE A 724 -16.68 20.65 -7.23
CA PHE A 724 -17.08 19.53 -6.39
C PHE A 724 -18.41 18.94 -6.87
N ASP A 725 -18.56 17.62 -6.79
CA ASP A 725 -19.81 16.94 -7.11
C ASP A 725 -20.82 17.12 -5.94
N PRO A 726 -21.98 17.79 -6.17
CA PRO A 726 -22.96 18.05 -5.11
C PRO A 726 -23.60 16.81 -4.49
N ARG A 727 -23.43 15.64 -5.10
CA ARG A 727 -23.91 14.37 -4.55
C ARG A 727 -23.10 13.93 -3.33
N PHE A 728 -21.82 14.36 -3.23
CA PHE A 728 -20.98 14.22 -2.06
C PHE A 728 -21.14 15.44 -1.16
N ARG A 729 -22.03 15.35 -0.18
CA ARG A 729 -22.44 16.47 0.67
C ARG A 729 -21.50 16.67 1.86
N GLU A 730 -21.00 15.58 2.43
CA GLU A 730 -20.23 15.58 3.68
C GLU A 730 -18.94 14.80 3.60
N ALA A 731 -18.89 13.73 2.79
CA ALA A 731 -17.75 12.83 2.67
C ALA A 731 -17.33 12.65 1.22
N TYR A 732 -16.09 12.25 1.00
CA TYR A 732 -15.48 11.90 -0.30
C TYR A 732 -15.51 13.01 -1.38
N ASN A 733 -15.98 14.22 -1.06
CA ASN A 733 -16.01 15.34 -2.01
C ASN A 733 -14.62 15.73 -2.51
N ASP A 734 -13.64 15.76 -1.63
CA ASP A 734 -12.22 16.01 -1.90
C ASP A 734 -11.54 14.83 -2.62
N VAL A 735 -11.84 13.62 -2.22
CA VAL A 735 -11.33 12.41 -2.89
C VAL A 735 -11.85 12.31 -4.32
N ASP A 736 -13.15 12.51 -4.51
CA ASP A 736 -13.78 12.52 -5.84
C ASP A 736 -13.16 13.58 -6.76
N LEU A 737 -13.01 14.82 -6.27
CA LEU A 737 -12.37 15.92 -7.01
C LEU A 737 -10.94 15.52 -7.42
N CYS A 738 -10.14 15.03 -6.49
CA CYS A 738 -8.76 14.61 -6.77
C CYS A 738 -8.69 13.45 -7.76
N LEU A 739 -9.57 12.46 -7.66
CA LEU A 739 -9.60 11.32 -8.58
C LEU A 739 -10.03 11.74 -10.01
N ARG A 740 -10.96 12.68 -10.14
CA ARG A 740 -11.33 13.27 -11.45
C ARG A 740 -10.16 14.06 -12.05
N LEU A 741 -9.43 14.84 -11.25
CA LEU A 741 -8.21 15.54 -11.68
C LEU A 741 -7.16 14.54 -12.19
N ARG A 742 -6.91 13.47 -11.44
CA ARG A 742 -5.97 12.41 -11.85
C ARG A 742 -6.40 11.69 -13.13
N GLN A 743 -7.68 11.50 -13.37
CA GLN A 743 -8.17 10.94 -14.64
C GLN A 743 -7.84 11.83 -15.85
N ARG A 744 -7.72 13.15 -15.63
CA ARG A 744 -7.28 14.11 -16.66
C ARG A 744 -5.76 14.28 -16.74
N GLY A 745 -4.99 13.48 -15.98
CA GLY A 745 -3.53 13.50 -15.99
C GLY A 745 -2.89 14.49 -15.03
N TYR A 746 -3.65 15.21 -14.22
CA TYR A 746 -3.10 16.12 -13.22
C TYR A 746 -2.48 15.36 -12.03
N LEU A 747 -1.41 15.93 -11.49
CA LEU A 747 -0.77 15.50 -10.25
C LEU A 747 -1.49 16.10 -9.03
N ILE A 748 -1.58 15.32 -7.97
CA ILE A 748 -2.03 15.78 -6.65
C ILE A 748 -0.82 15.80 -5.74
N ILE A 749 -0.56 16.94 -5.11
CA ILE A 749 0.64 17.20 -4.33
C ILE A 749 0.30 17.34 -2.85
N TYR A 750 1.07 16.67 -2.02
CA TYR A 750 1.18 16.96 -0.60
C TYR A 750 2.45 17.79 -0.35
N THR A 751 2.34 18.89 0.39
CA THR A 751 3.49 19.68 0.83
C THR A 751 3.58 19.76 2.36
N PRO A 752 4.70 19.36 2.96
CA PRO A 752 4.92 19.47 4.40
C PRO A 752 5.31 20.90 4.83
N PHE A 753 5.54 21.81 3.88
CA PHE A 753 5.97 23.20 4.12
C PHE A 753 4.80 24.18 4.32
N ALA A 754 3.57 23.66 4.33
CA ALA A 754 2.38 24.35 4.77
C ALA A 754 1.82 23.57 5.95
N VAL A 755 2.02 24.06 7.17
CA VAL A 755 1.63 23.36 8.41
C VAL A 755 0.54 24.14 9.13
N LEU A 756 -0.58 23.47 9.42
CA LEU A 756 -1.73 24.04 10.09
C LEU A 756 -2.27 23.08 11.15
N TYR A 757 -2.85 23.59 12.22
CA TYR A 757 -3.72 22.77 13.08
C TYR A 757 -5.11 22.64 12.45
N HIS A 758 -5.73 21.48 12.65
CA HIS A 758 -7.13 21.25 12.30
C HIS A 758 -7.84 20.61 13.51
N HIS A 759 -8.79 21.35 14.07
CA HIS A 759 -9.53 20.98 15.27
C HIS A 759 -10.68 20.01 14.98
N GLU A 760 -10.40 18.94 14.19
CA GLU A 760 -11.37 17.97 13.70
C GLU A 760 -12.37 17.52 14.78
N SER A 761 -13.61 17.28 14.40
CA SER A 761 -14.71 16.75 15.22
C SER A 761 -15.36 17.71 16.22
N ALA A 762 -15.00 18.99 16.21
CA ALA A 762 -15.74 19.96 17.01
C ALA A 762 -17.21 20.12 16.55
N THR A 763 -17.50 19.78 15.28
CA THR A 763 -18.81 20.00 14.65
C THR A 763 -19.44 18.79 13.95
N ARG A 764 -18.67 17.70 13.69
CA ARG A 764 -19.14 16.53 12.93
C ARG A 764 -19.05 15.22 13.72
N GLY A 765 -20.02 14.32 13.50
CA GLY A 765 -19.93 12.93 13.93
C GLY A 765 -18.98 12.13 13.01
N THR A 766 -18.52 10.96 13.47
CA THR A 766 -17.55 10.08 12.80
C THR A 766 -18.18 9.12 11.77
N LEU A 767 -19.43 9.28 11.38
CA LEU A 767 -20.13 8.38 10.47
C LEU A 767 -20.29 9.05 9.10
N PHE A 768 -19.78 8.39 8.07
CA PHE A 768 -20.07 8.77 6.68
C PHE A 768 -21.53 8.45 6.35
N PRO A 769 -22.22 9.31 5.59
CA PRO A 769 -23.55 8.99 5.10
C PRO A 769 -23.50 7.74 4.21
N PRO A 770 -24.33 6.71 4.47
CA PRO A 770 -24.28 5.46 3.69
C PRO A 770 -24.48 5.69 2.18
N GLU A 771 -25.32 6.65 1.82
CA GLU A 771 -25.59 7.00 0.41
C GLU A 771 -24.34 7.53 -0.32
N GLU A 772 -23.48 8.27 0.38
CA GLU A 772 -22.24 8.80 -0.17
C GLU A 772 -21.17 7.72 -0.26
N ASP A 773 -21.15 6.79 0.70
CA ASP A 773 -20.28 5.61 0.66
C ASP A 773 -20.65 4.70 -0.54
N GLU A 774 -21.93 4.38 -0.72
CA GLU A 774 -22.42 3.63 -1.89
C GLU A 774 -22.07 4.33 -3.21
N LEU A 775 -22.23 5.65 -3.27
CA LEU A 775 -21.87 6.44 -4.45
C LEU A 775 -20.38 6.37 -4.74
N TYR A 776 -19.55 6.53 -3.70
CA TYR A 776 -18.10 6.43 -3.82
C TYR A 776 -17.67 5.06 -4.36
N TRP A 777 -18.17 3.96 -3.79
CA TRP A 777 -17.84 2.61 -4.24
C TRP A 777 -18.33 2.32 -5.66
N ARG A 778 -19.48 2.86 -6.06
CA ARG A 778 -19.97 2.74 -7.44
C ARG A 778 -19.07 3.46 -8.44
N LEU A 779 -18.57 4.65 -8.11
CA LEU A 779 -17.73 5.46 -9.02
C LEU A 779 -16.26 5.04 -9.01
N TRP A 780 -15.72 4.76 -7.83
CA TRP A 780 -14.30 4.63 -7.60
C TRP A 780 -13.87 3.26 -7.04
N GLY A 781 -14.83 2.38 -6.75
CA GLY A 781 -14.60 1.07 -6.14
C GLY A 781 -13.54 0.22 -6.87
N PRO A 782 -13.58 0.05 -8.20
CA PRO A 782 -12.57 -0.71 -8.93
C PRO A 782 -11.15 -0.13 -8.75
N ARG A 783 -11.02 1.21 -8.80
CA ARG A 783 -9.73 1.88 -8.62
C ARG A 783 -9.21 1.76 -7.18
N THR A 784 -10.09 1.92 -6.20
CA THR A 784 -9.77 1.78 -4.77
C THR A 784 -9.35 0.35 -4.43
N SER A 785 -10.02 -0.64 -5.00
CA SER A 785 -9.70 -2.06 -4.82
C SER A 785 -8.37 -2.46 -5.46
N ALA A 786 -8.02 -1.89 -6.62
CA ALA A 786 -6.73 -2.09 -7.27
C ALA A 786 -5.55 -1.59 -6.41
N GLY A 787 -5.79 -0.64 -5.51
CA GLY A 787 -4.78 -0.07 -4.62
C GLY A 787 -4.34 1.33 -5.02
N ASP A 788 -3.47 1.90 -4.18
CA ASP A 788 -2.94 3.24 -4.36
C ASP A 788 -1.52 3.17 -4.94
N PRO A 789 -1.22 3.82 -6.08
CA PRO A 789 0.11 3.79 -6.67
C PRO A 789 1.18 4.44 -5.78
N TYR A 790 0.79 5.32 -4.87
CA TYR A 790 1.71 5.97 -3.93
C TYR A 790 1.83 5.25 -2.59
N TYR A 791 1.29 4.02 -2.50
CA TYR A 791 1.32 3.18 -1.31
C TYR A 791 1.66 1.74 -1.68
N ASN A 792 2.84 1.27 -1.28
CA ASN A 792 3.32 -0.05 -1.69
C ASN A 792 2.39 -1.17 -1.22
N VAL A 793 2.19 -2.16 -2.08
CA VAL A 793 1.30 -3.29 -1.84
C VAL A 793 1.75 -4.21 -0.68
N ASN A 794 3.01 -4.13 -0.26
CA ASN A 794 3.57 -4.87 0.87
C ASN A 794 3.30 -4.18 2.23
N LEU A 795 2.73 -2.98 2.22
CA LEU A 795 2.33 -2.26 3.42
C LEU A 795 0.86 -2.55 3.75
N THR A 796 0.53 -2.62 5.05
CA THR A 796 -0.81 -2.96 5.49
C THR A 796 -1.84 -1.88 5.16
N ARG A 797 -2.99 -2.29 4.64
CA ARG A 797 -4.14 -1.41 4.45
C ARG A 797 -5.08 -1.38 5.65
N ALA A 798 -4.81 -2.16 6.68
CA ALA A 798 -5.63 -2.20 7.89
C ALA A 798 -5.32 -1.07 8.88
N ARG A 799 -4.23 -0.31 8.67
CA ARG A 799 -3.77 0.77 9.55
C ARG A 799 -3.16 1.90 8.71
N GLU A 800 -3.10 3.11 9.29
CA GLU A 800 -2.60 4.33 8.64
C GLU A 800 -1.12 4.62 8.97
N ASP A 801 -0.37 3.64 9.51
CA ASP A 801 0.97 3.79 10.09
C ASP A 801 2.12 3.23 9.25
N TRP A 802 1.85 2.82 8.00
CA TRP A 802 2.85 2.32 7.05
C TRP A 802 3.63 1.08 7.52
N THR A 803 3.03 0.26 8.37
CA THR A 803 3.60 -1.01 8.79
C THR A 803 3.40 -2.11 7.74
N LEU A 804 4.13 -3.22 7.88
CA LEU A 804 4.10 -4.30 6.89
C LEU A 804 2.78 -5.08 6.89
N ASP A 805 2.36 -5.55 5.73
CA ASP A 805 1.26 -6.51 5.62
C ASP A 805 1.76 -7.94 5.81
N LEU A 806 1.63 -8.45 7.02
CA LEU A 806 2.01 -9.81 7.39
C LEU A 806 0.93 -10.86 7.05
N ASN A 807 -0.23 -10.45 6.55
CA ASN A 807 -1.30 -11.36 6.11
C ASN A 807 -1.22 -11.68 4.61
N ARG A 808 -0.50 -10.89 3.85
CA ARG A 808 -0.31 -11.09 2.42
C ARG A 808 0.86 -12.03 2.18
N ARG A 809 0.61 -13.13 1.50
CA ARG A 809 1.67 -13.94 0.92
C ARG A 809 2.05 -13.33 -0.43
N GLY A 810 3.32 -13.25 -0.73
CA GLY A 810 3.80 -12.78 -2.02
C GLY A 810 3.17 -13.57 -3.17
N PRO A 811 3.02 -13.02 -4.36
CA PRO A 811 2.67 -13.81 -5.52
C PRO A 811 3.75 -14.88 -5.69
N ARG A 812 3.36 -16.14 -5.53
CA ARG A 812 4.23 -17.30 -5.81
C ARG A 812 4.30 -17.55 -7.31
#